data_d73ae01ae32596070ece37e01937090d
#
_entry.id   d73ae01ae32596070ece37e01937090d
#
_cell.length_a   1.000
_cell.length_b   1.000
_cell.length_c   1.000
_cell.angle_alpha   90.00
_cell.angle_beta   90.00
_cell.angle_gamma   90.00
#
_symmetry.space_group_name_H-M   'P 1'
#
loop_
_entity.id
_entity.type
_entity.pdbx_description
1 polymer ?
#
loop_
_entity_poly.entity_id
_entity_poly.type
_entity_poly.pdbx_seq_one_letter_code
_entity_poly.pdbx_strand_id
1 'polypeptide(L)'
;MSASKTSKSTGFDIRDIYTIPGDKIAAIYERNKMGVHFQGMSKTLQFPQTVALQGAPTCSIGISPYGLYNRLNDAGRLIMLNQKAVQFASAPFICVDGACTMLTQKQPGDAELPDDIPAVKNYYHPSVPEKNVSLTIATPSLEIAFKLPAVKVVRRLISPLLSGGDQTLMPLGVEEFQVENTSNEVLEITLVVPRPSLVNLQEKELKPTDQDSVYIGVAAVHGQKHEEFRSAGVRGVIMGSADTSNRMALAVPEMAGVAVDTQPYFCLNRVTGDLLLNADGSFYEKRQPTLRSDYGAAISLTFTLKPKASKTIPVAVALDFPQQVYIDGATFERKYVKSFPKKETRTADMAKLASESYSKWWSRTVAIQKRIFDSIQATPSYKGDKAGAMRLTRLILNELHFPLSNVIVWVEDDKGNERARFLECFDYAYIDPSDVDWYSMVLLMLFPRVEKDLCQGFVDSIQAVDPTPRYYHFHASAVEARKHFKEHPEEYEGKSLTQIRDAFKTKGSVAHDLGAMPKGHPLRNVSDYAWYNNNYWVDLFPKLMMRVLRNVKFTGDMDFLKKNWETLKFGLDSLLKLDFDGDGIPEGYPEDVKNTFDNLVLFGADAYDATQFLGGCQAMIKMAQMLKDKDGEAKIQKAFDQGWNSLEKLWRDGKNKKGEKLQYYITCYDPKTGNANTDVWTNQLDALWYMIAIGEEPCIPADRARAILKTVYRTNHSFMGWAMCKTENGAPVESDQGKDVYTTSNYVFAQLLEYYGMAKESKEVYKHMDRVVFDYGNSMITPDNLRAELEKESGESVPGPHYIVAAYPRPGAVWTHLVMNHVKDLQAKKKSKTVDSKDLIPFFPNLLKGA
;
A
#
# COMPACT_ATOMS: atom_id res chain seq x y z
N MET A 1 -18.42 3.09 -37.07
CA MET A 1 -18.66 4.47 -37.49
C MET A 1 -17.70 5.37 -36.77
N SER A 2 -17.09 6.32 -37.45
CA SER A 2 -16.14 7.35 -37.07
C SER A 2 -14.94 6.92 -36.17
N ALA A 3 -13.81 6.80 -36.83
CA ALA A 3 -12.49 6.80 -36.18
C ALA A 3 -12.39 8.03 -35.28
N SER A 4 -12.11 7.80 -33.98
CA SER A 4 -11.82 8.87 -33.06
C SER A 4 -10.58 9.60 -33.57
N LYS A 5 -10.75 10.85 -33.94
CA LYS A 5 -9.65 11.77 -34.20
C LYS A 5 -8.77 11.75 -32.94
N THR A 6 -7.55 11.25 -33.11
CA THR A 6 -6.49 11.38 -32.12
C THR A 6 -6.42 12.83 -31.64
N SER A 7 -6.78 13.07 -30.40
CA SER A 7 -6.58 14.36 -29.74
C SER A 7 -5.11 14.73 -29.91
N LYS A 8 -4.85 15.96 -30.35
CA LYS A 8 -3.49 16.52 -30.40
C LYS A 8 -2.80 16.24 -29.05
N SER A 9 -1.64 15.61 -29.09
CA SER A 9 -0.88 15.16 -27.93
C SER A 9 -0.71 16.31 -26.93
N THR A 10 -1.25 16.14 -25.75
CA THR A 10 -1.13 17.08 -24.63
C THR A 10 0.28 17.09 -24.01
N GLY A 11 1.29 16.49 -24.65
CA GLY A 11 2.66 16.43 -24.15
C GLY A 11 2.88 15.54 -22.92
N PHE A 12 1.84 14.85 -22.43
CA PHE A 12 1.93 13.86 -21.33
C PHE A 12 1.61 12.47 -21.87
N ASP A 13 2.54 11.54 -21.67
CA ASP A 13 2.36 10.11 -21.95
C ASP A 13 2.62 9.35 -20.64
N ILE A 14 1.76 8.37 -20.30
CA ILE A 14 1.97 7.51 -19.12
C ILE A 14 3.30 6.77 -19.16
N ARG A 15 3.84 6.53 -20.39
CA ARG A 15 5.15 5.90 -20.57
C ARG A 15 6.29 6.76 -20.09
N ASP A 16 6.11 8.08 -19.98
CA ASP A 16 7.07 9.01 -19.37
C ASP A 16 7.15 8.84 -17.85
N ILE A 17 6.11 8.25 -17.20
CA ILE A 17 6.09 8.03 -15.75
C ILE A 17 7.19 7.05 -15.35
N TYR A 18 7.13 5.82 -15.86
CA TYR A 18 8.18 4.83 -15.66
C TYR A 18 8.07 3.69 -16.67
N THR A 19 9.01 3.58 -17.58
CA THR A 19 9.09 2.48 -18.56
C THR A 19 10.43 1.76 -18.44
N ILE A 20 10.38 0.46 -18.29
CA ILE A 20 11.53 -0.44 -18.15
C ILE A 20 11.65 -1.25 -19.44
N PRO A 21 12.76 -1.15 -20.18
CA PRO A 21 13.04 -2.08 -21.28
C PRO A 21 13.29 -3.49 -20.75
N GLY A 22 12.94 -4.50 -21.53
CA GLY A 22 12.91 -5.89 -21.09
C GLY A 22 14.28 -6.42 -20.63
N ASP A 23 15.37 -5.98 -21.27
CA ASP A 23 16.76 -6.33 -20.89
C ASP A 23 17.13 -5.86 -19.47
N LYS A 24 16.44 -4.84 -18.93
CA LYS A 24 16.64 -4.34 -17.57
C LYS A 24 15.74 -4.98 -16.53
N ILE A 25 14.62 -5.60 -16.93
CA ILE A 25 13.71 -6.27 -16.01
C ILE A 25 14.43 -7.39 -15.24
N ALA A 26 15.21 -8.21 -15.96
CA ALA A 26 16.01 -9.28 -15.36
C ALA A 26 17.05 -8.73 -14.37
N ALA A 27 17.76 -7.64 -14.75
CA ALA A 27 18.77 -7.02 -13.87
C ALA A 27 18.17 -6.44 -12.58
N ILE A 28 16.96 -5.86 -12.65
CA ILE A 28 16.22 -5.38 -11.47
C ILE A 28 15.82 -6.55 -10.59
N TYR A 29 15.30 -7.61 -11.20
CA TYR A 29 14.91 -8.83 -10.49
C TYR A 29 16.08 -9.49 -9.76
N GLU A 30 17.23 -9.68 -10.44
CA GLU A 30 18.41 -10.29 -9.83
C GLU A 30 18.99 -9.42 -8.71
N ARG A 31 18.98 -8.09 -8.86
CA ARG A 31 19.43 -7.15 -7.83
C ARG A 31 18.56 -7.23 -6.58
N ASN A 32 17.26 -7.29 -6.74
CA ASN A 32 16.32 -7.40 -5.63
C ASN A 32 16.37 -8.75 -4.92
N LYS A 33 16.76 -9.81 -5.66
CA LYS A 33 16.95 -11.15 -5.10
C LYS A 33 18.08 -11.21 -4.06
N MET A 34 19.07 -10.33 -4.19
CA MET A 34 20.26 -10.30 -3.33
C MET A 34 20.06 -9.52 -2.02
N GLY A 35 19.00 -8.73 -1.86
CA GLY A 35 18.83 -7.85 -0.73
C GLY A 35 17.57 -8.03 0.11
N VAL A 36 16.74 -9.04 -0.18
CA VAL A 36 15.48 -9.20 0.56
C VAL A 36 15.62 -10.33 1.56
N HIS A 37 15.53 -9.97 2.83
CA HIS A 37 15.52 -10.91 3.96
C HIS A 37 14.41 -11.97 3.83
N PHE A 38 13.35 -11.64 3.09
CA PHE A 38 12.24 -12.53 2.77
C PHE A 38 12.41 -13.09 1.36
N GLN A 39 13.14 -14.19 1.23
CA GLN A 39 13.39 -14.88 -0.05
C GLN A 39 12.11 -15.22 -0.84
N GLY A 40 10.96 -15.32 -0.18
CA GLY A 40 9.67 -15.53 -0.81
C GLY A 40 9.21 -14.35 -1.68
N MET A 41 9.44 -13.11 -1.25
CA MET A 41 9.04 -11.90 -2.00
C MET A 41 9.98 -11.60 -3.17
N SER A 42 11.27 -11.89 -3.03
CA SER A 42 12.25 -11.64 -4.10
C SER A 42 12.07 -12.52 -5.34
N LYS A 43 11.51 -13.73 -5.18
CA LYS A 43 11.24 -14.64 -6.29
C LYS A 43 9.94 -14.34 -7.04
N THR A 44 9.11 -13.49 -6.48
CA THR A 44 7.83 -13.10 -7.05
C THR A 44 7.73 -11.60 -7.00
N LEU A 45 8.43 -10.92 -7.89
CA LEU A 45 8.14 -9.53 -8.23
C LEU A 45 6.71 -9.50 -8.74
N GLN A 46 5.80 -9.37 -7.80
CA GLN A 46 4.40 -9.30 -8.09
C GLN A 46 4.11 -7.84 -8.23
N PHE A 47 3.56 -7.49 -9.38
CA PHE A 47 2.74 -6.32 -9.46
C PHE A 47 1.38 -6.73 -8.90
N PRO A 48 1.12 -6.54 -7.59
CA PRO A 48 -0.21 -6.77 -7.07
C PRO A 48 -1.04 -5.81 -7.82
N GLN A 49 -1.93 -6.19 -8.58
CA GLN A 49 -2.87 -5.34 -9.16
C GLN A 49 -3.06 -5.36 -10.54
N THR A 50 -4.19 -5.57 -10.63
CA THR A 50 -4.84 -4.88 -11.67
C THR A 50 -6.31 -5.19 -11.69
N VAL A 51 -6.65 -6.17 -11.02
CA VAL A 51 -8.00 -6.35 -10.58
C VAL A 51 -7.88 -6.45 -9.07
N ALA A 52 -8.05 -5.32 -8.40
CA ALA A 52 -8.19 -5.35 -6.98
C ALA A 52 -9.36 -6.24 -6.64
N LEU A 53 -9.09 -7.37 -6.04
CA LEU A 53 -10.09 -8.31 -5.57
C LEU A 53 -10.69 -7.81 -4.26
N GLN A 54 -11.13 -6.58 -4.30
CA GLN A 54 -11.73 -5.96 -3.16
C GLN A 54 -13.05 -6.62 -2.90
N GLY A 55 -13.12 -7.18 -1.76
CA GLY A 55 -14.28 -7.94 -1.38
C GLY A 55 -14.06 -9.45 -1.39
N ALA A 56 -12.97 -9.96 -1.94
CA ALA A 56 -12.49 -11.28 -1.58
C ALA A 56 -11.54 -11.11 -0.39
N PRO A 57 -11.72 -11.79 0.71
CA PRO A 57 -10.93 -11.55 1.91
C PRO A 57 -9.45 -11.81 1.69
N THR A 58 -9.03 -12.41 0.60
CA THR A 58 -7.74 -13.05 0.63
C THR A 58 -7.08 -13.32 -0.72
N CYS A 59 -7.57 -12.77 -1.83
CA CYS A 59 -6.98 -13.07 -3.12
C CYS A 59 -6.81 -11.84 -4.01
N SER A 60 -5.68 -11.75 -4.68
CA SER A 60 -5.50 -10.84 -5.81
C SER A 60 -4.90 -11.57 -7.01
N ILE A 61 -5.17 -11.08 -8.21
CA ILE A 61 -4.50 -11.52 -9.42
C ILE A 61 -3.42 -10.52 -9.72
N GLY A 62 -2.19 -11.00 -9.77
CA GLY A 62 -1.04 -10.22 -10.20
C GLY A 62 -0.53 -10.68 -11.56
N ILE A 63 0.34 -9.86 -12.12
CA ILE A 63 1.14 -10.21 -13.29
C ILE A 63 2.59 -9.98 -12.90
N SER A 64 3.45 -10.97 -13.16
CA SER A 64 4.88 -10.81 -12.94
C SER A 64 5.46 -9.78 -13.90
N PRO A 65 6.62 -9.18 -13.61
CA PRO A 65 7.30 -8.29 -14.53
C PRO A 65 7.55 -8.89 -15.91
N TYR A 66 7.62 -10.22 -15.97
CA TYR A 66 7.79 -10.98 -17.20
C TYR A 66 6.49 -11.22 -17.98
N GLY A 67 5.33 -10.86 -17.42
CA GLY A 67 4.02 -11.01 -18.06
C GLY A 67 3.25 -12.28 -17.68
N LEU A 68 3.81 -13.14 -16.81
CA LEU A 68 3.10 -14.32 -16.29
C LEU A 68 2.03 -13.95 -15.28
N TYR A 69 0.93 -14.71 -15.26
CA TYR A 69 -0.07 -14.58 -14.23
C TYR A 69 0.47 -15.08 -12.88
N ASN A 70 0.29 -14.27 -11.88
CA ASN A 70 0.57 -14.62 -10.51
C ASN A 70 -0.73 -14.60 -9.72
N ARG A 71 -0.82 -15.48 -8.76
CA ARG A 71 -1.83 -15.46 -7.74
C ARG A 71 -1.20 -14.98 -6.45
N LEU A 72 -1.71 -13.89 -5.91
CA LEU A 72 -1.49 -13.49 -4.55
C LEU A 72 -2.60 -14.10 -3.72
N ASN A 73 -2.22 -15.05 -2.90
CA ASN A 73 -3.09 -15.53 -1.87
C ASN A 73 -2.84 -14.69 -0.64
N ASP A 74 -3.93 -14.25 -0.08
CA ASP A 74 -4.04 -13.87 1.29
C ASP A 74 -2.90 -13.04 1.84
N ALA A 75 -3.04 -11.74 1.68
CA ALA A 75 -2.30 -10.77 2.46
C ALA A 75 -0.81 -11.06 2.62
N GLY A 76 -0.18 -11.65 1.63
CA GLY A 76 1.26 -11.88 1.61
C GLY A 76 1.79 -12.90 2.63
N ARG A 77 0.97 -13.39 3.56
CA ARG A 77 1.44 -14.33 4.60
C ARG A 77 1.88 -15.68 4.06
N LEU A 78 1.25 -16.15 2.99
CA LEU A 78 1.71 -17.35 2.31
C LEU A 78 3.10 -17.19 1.71
N ILE A 79 3.54 -15.98 1.49
CA ILE A 79 4.89 -15.66 1.06
C ILE A 79 5.89 -15.88 2.20
N MET A 80 5.53 -15.48 3.42
CA MET A 80 6.38 -15.63 4.61
C MET A 80 6.59 -17.06 5.08
N LEU A 81 5.61 -17.93 4.89
CA LEU A 81 5.67 -19.32 5.33
C LEU A 81 6.50 -20.24 4.40
N ASN A 82 7.47 -19.74 3.65
CA ASN A 82 8.19 -20.48 2.61
C ASN A 82 7.29 -21.06 1.51
N GLN A 83 6.03 -20.70 1.46
CA GLN A 83 5.17 -21.08 0.37
C GLN A 83 5.45 -20.12 -0.77
N LYS A 84 6.10 -20.61 -1.79
CA LYS A 84 6.30 -19.91 -3.07
C LYS A 84 4.95 -19.38 -3.52
N ALA A 85 4.83 -18.08 -3.77
CA ALA A 85 3.68 -17.58 -4.49
C ALA A 85 3.52 -18.46 -5.73
N VAL A 86 2.30 -18.98 -5.92
CA VAL A 86 2.08 -19.91 -7.02
C VAL A 86 2.13 -19.10 -8.29
N GLN A 87 3.30 -19.07 -8.90
CA GLN A 87 3.46 -18.53 -10.23
C GLN A 87 2.87 -19.55 -11.20
N PHE A 88 1.77 -19.16 -11.83
CA PHE A 88 1.26 -19.96 -12.92
C PHE A 88 2.20 -19.79 -14.11
N ALA A 89 2.67 -20.88 -14.65
CA ALA A 89 3.49 -20.87 -15.87
C ALA A 89 2.65 -20.48 -17.11
N SER A 90 1.68 -19.59 -16.94
CA SER A 90 0.72 -19.22 -17.98
C SER A 90 0.68 -17.71 -18.17
N ALA A 91 0.60 -17.32 -19.44
CA ALA A 91 0.38 -15.96 -19.92
C ALA A 91 -0.57 -16.03 -21.13
N PRO A 92 -1.09 -14.90 -21.63
CA PRO A 92 -1.78 -14.89 -22.90
C PRO A 92 -0.87 -15.36 -24.05
N PHE A 93 -1.48 -15.98 -25.06
CA PHE A 93 -0.80 -16.40 -26.28
C PHE A 93 -1.32 -15.59 -27.45
N ILE A 94 -0.47 -15.30 -28.41
CA ILE A 94 -0.86 -14.80 -29.71
C ILE A 94 -0.35 -15.75 -30.81
N CYS A 95 -1.25 -16.19 -31.66
CA CYS A 95 -0.94 -17.01 -32.81
C CYS A 95 -1.16 -16.18 -34.08
N VAL A 96 -0.18 -16.14 -34.95
CA VAL A 96 -0.19 -15.41 -36.21
C VAL A 96 0.04 -16.42 -37.32
N ASP A 97 -0.94 -16.60 -38.20
CA ASP A 97 -0.91 -17.56 -39.32
C ASP A 97 -0.45 -18.97 -38.85
N GLY A 98 -0.99 -19.41 -37.70
CA GLY A 98 -0.72 -20.74 -37.11
C GLY A 98 0.57 -20.86 -36.27
N ALA A 99 1.32 -19.78 -36.04
CA ALA A 99 2.51 -19.78 -35.16
C ALA A 99 2.20 -19.08 -33.83
N CYS A 100 2.15 -19.83 -32.73
CA CYS A 100 1.82 -19.31 -31.40
C CYS A 100 3.03 -18.84 -30.61
N THR A 101 2.94 -17.67 -30.00
CA THR A 101 3.95 -17.09 -29.09
C THR A 101 3.27 -16.70 -27.78
N MET A 102 3.86 -17.08 -26.64
CA MET A 102 3.41 -16.66 -25.31
C MET A 102 3.78 -15.19 -25.09
N LEU A 103 2.82 -14.36 -24.69
CA LEU A 103 3.03 -12.95 -24.37
C LEU A 103 3.67 -12.78 -22.98
N THR A 104 4.87 -13.31 -22.88
CA THR A 104 5.76 -13.20 -21.72
C THR A 104 7.20 -13.03 -22.19
N GLN A 105 8.02 -12.38 -21.39
CA GLN A 105 9.45 -12.30 -21.60
C GLN A 105 10.13 -13.62 -21.17
N LYS A 106 11.16 -14.03 -21.87
CA LYS A 106 12.04 -15.15 -21.44
C LYS A 106 12.64 -14.80 -20.08
N GLN A 107 12.54 -15.73 -19.12
CA GLN A 107 13.10 -15.53 -17.79
C GLN A 107 14.55 -16.01 -17.71
N PRO A 108 15.40 -15.36 -16.88
CA PRO A 108 16.72 -15.90 -16.54
C PRO A 108 16.55 -17.26 -15.86
N GLY A 109 17.26 -18.28 -16.34
CA GLY A 109 17.19 -19.64 -15.81
C GLY A 109 15.97 -20.45 -16.28
N ASP A 110 15.16 -19.94 -17.22
CA ASP A 110 14.35 -20.81 -18.08
C ASP A 110 15.34 -21.72 -18.81
N ALA A 111 15.59 -22.93 -18.27
CA ALA A 111 16.41 -23.92 -18.92
C ALA A 111 15.91 -24.07 -20.36
N GLU A 112 16.80 -24.02 -21.31
CA GLU A 112 16.52 -24.62 -22.61
C GLU A 112 16.09 -26.02 -22.28
N LEU A 113 14.84 -26.38 -22.59
CA LEU A 113 14.36 -27.72 -22.40
C LEU A 113 15.35 -28.64 -23.12
N PRO A 114 15.83 -29.68 -22.45
CA PRO A 114 16.78 -30.59 -23.06
C PRO A 114 16.31 -31.00 -24.46
N ASP A 115 17.18 -30.87 -25.43
CA ASP A 115 16.88 -31.19 -26.85
C ASP A 115 16.44 -32.63 -27.08
N ASP A 116 16.62 -33.49 -26.10
CA ASP A 116 16.42 -34.92 -26.08
C ASP A 116 15.01 -35.37 -25.57
N ILE A 117 14.08 -34.45 -25.26
CA ILE A 117 12.69 -34.79 -24.92
C ILE A 117 11.74 -34.33 -26.03
N PRO A 118 11.57 -35.08 -27.12
CA PRO A 118 10.76 -34.68 -28.29
C PRO A 118 9.28 -34.43 -27.96
N ALA A 119 8.74 -35.14 -26.97
CA ALA A 119 7.34 -34.99 -26.54
C ALA A 119 7.04 -33.61 -25.90
N VAL A 120 8.07 -32.95 -25.33
CA VAL A 120 7.89 -31.63 -24.66
C VAL A 120 8.04 -30.48 -25.66
N LYS A 121 8.87 -30.67 -26.74
CA LYS A 121 9.04 -29.64 -27.79
C LYS A 121 7.75 -29.30 -28.53
N ASN A 122 6.84 -30.22 -28.70
CA ASN A 122 5.60 -30.02 -29.45
C ASN A 122 4.54 -29.21 -28.68
N TYR A 123 4.74 -28.97 -27.39
CA TYR A 123 3.79 -28.27 -26.54
C TYR A 123 4.34 -26.98 -25.95
N TYR A 124 5.58 -26.60 -26.29
CA TYR A 124 6.23 -25.41 -25.77
C TYR A 124 6.10 -24.23 -26.74
N HIS A 125 5.34 -23.22 -26.35
CA HIS A 125 5.26 -21.97 -27.11
C HIS A 125 6.38 -21.02 -26.70
N PRO A 126 7.13 -20.45 -27.68
CA PRO A 126 8.24 -19.56 -27.36
C PRO A 126 7.76 -18.29 -26.66
N SER A 127 8.57 -17.76 -25.75
CA SER A 127 8.43 -16.45 -25.15
C SER A 127 9.02 -15.36 -26.04
N VAL A 128 8.63 -14.12 -25.78
CA VAL A 128 9.14 -12.95 -26.54
C VAL A 128 10.57 -12.61 -26.07
N PRO A 129 11.54 -12.42 -26.96
CA PRO A 129 12.89 -12.00 -26.58
C PRO A 129 12.90 -10.67 -25.79
N GLU A 130 13.77 -10.53 -24.79
CA GLU A 130 13.88 -9.39 -23.89
C GLU A 130 13.90 -8.03 -24.61
N LYS A 131 14.74 -7.90 -25.63
CA LYS A 131 14.88 -6.67 -26.43
C LYS A 131 13.58 -6.20 -27.11
N ASN A 132 12.58 -7.09 -27.17
CA ASN A 132 11.29 -6.84 -27.80
C ASN A 132 10.15 -6.60 -26.80
N VAL A 133 10.48 -6.51 -25.50
CA VAL A 133 9.53 -6.28 -24.44
C VAL A 133 9.80 -4.94 -23.76
N SER A 134 8.75 -4.23 -23.35
CA SER A 134 8.87 -3.11 -22.43
C SER A 134 7.70 -3.09 -21.47
N LEU A 135 7.98 -2.72 -20.22
CA LEU A 135 7.01 -2.64 -19.13
C LEU A 135 6.86 -1.19 -18.70
N THR A 136 5.65 -0.67 -18.74
CA THR A 136 5.30 0.67 -18.22
C THR A 136 4.48 0.50 -16.95
N ILE A 137 4.92 1.15 -15.87
CA ILE A 137 4.24 1.17 -14.58
C ILE A 137 3.75 2.60 -14.32
N ALA A 138 2.45 2.74 -14.26
CA ALA A 138 1.77 3.99 -13.95
C ALA A 138 0.54 3.68 -13.08
N THR A 139 0.79 3.30 -11.81
CA THR A 139 -0.26 2.84 -10.90
C THR A 139 -1.47 3.78 -10.89
N PRO A 140 -2.70 3.29 -10.98
CA PRO A 140 -3.16 1.89 -10.94
C PRO A 140 -3.12 1.17 -12.30
N SER A 141 -2.39 1.65 -13.26
CA SER A 141 -2.29 1.09 -14.61
C SER A 141 -0.93 0.43 -14.86
N LEU A 142 -0.95 -0.63 -15.63
CA LEU A 142 0.23 -1.33 -16.11
C LEU A 142 0.09 -1.57 -17.61
N GLU A 143 1.17 -1.40 -18.36
CA GLU A 143 1.22 -1.70 -19.79
C GLU A 143 2.45 -2.55 -20.10
N ILE A 144 2.27 -3.68 -20.78
CA ILE A 144 3.37 -4.48 -21.31
C ILE A 144 3.27 -4.45 -22.83
N ALA A 145 4.31 -3.99 -23.48
CA ALA A 145 4.37 -3.97 -24.95
C ALA A 145 5.32 -5.05 -25.44
N PHE A 146 4.85 -5.81 -26.45
CA PHE A 146 5.56 -6.90 -27.10
C PHE A 146 5.71 -6.59 -28.59
N LYS A 147 6.92 -6.73 -29.13
CA LYS A 147 7.19 -6.62 -30.56
C LYS A 147 7.50 -8.02 -31.10
N LEU A 148 6.64 -8.51 -32.01
CA LEU A 148 6.84 -9.75 -32.73
C LEU A 148 7.13 -9.44 -34.20
N PRO A 149 7.57 -10.41 -35.03
CA PRO A 149 7.94 -10.15 -36.42
C PRO A 149 6.87 -9.45 -37.27
N ALA A 150 5.61 -9.84 -37.10
CA ALA A 150 4.50 -9.34 -37.94
C ALA A 150 3.47 -8.50 -37.14
N VAL A 151 3.51 -8.53 -35.80
CA VAL A 151 2.54 -7.84 -34.97
C VAL A 151 3.22 -7.14 -33.79
N LYS A 152 2.58 -6.06 -33.34
CA LYS A 152 2.86 -5.44 -32.05
C LYS A 152 1.64 -5.66 -31.15
N VAL A 153 1.87 -6.09 -29.92
CA VAL A 153 0.83 -6.27 -28.91
C VAL A 153 1.11 -5.36 -27.72
N VAL A 154 0.10 -4.59 -27.31
CA VAL A 154 0.15 -3.82 -26.06
C VAL A 154 -0.93 -4.40 -25.15
N ARG A 155 -0.50 -4.97 -24.04
CA ARG A 155 -1.34 -5.54 -23.00
C ARG A 155 -1.45 -4.53 -21.86
N ARG A 156 -2.66 -4.08 -21.57
CA ARG A 156 -2.95 -3.12 -20.49
C ARG A 156 -3.81 -3.74 -19.42
N LEU A 157 -3.54 -3.37 -18.20
CA LEU A 157 -4.35 -3.72 -17.06
C LEU A 157 -5.07 -2.46 -16.58
N ILE A 158 -6.40 -2.51 -16.52
CA ILE A 158 -7.26 -1.37 -16.26
C ILE A 158 -8.11 -1.67 -15.03
N SER A 159 -7.83 -0.94 -13.94
CA SER A 159 -8.55 -1.01 -12.67
C SER A 159 -9.54 0.15 -12.56
N PRO A 160 -10.70 -0.05 -11.90
CA PRO A 160 -11.63 1.04 -11.61
C PRO A 160 -11.19 1.95 -10.46
N LEU A 161 -10.04 1.77 -9.83
CA LEU A 161 -9.62 2.48 -8.60
C LEU A 161 -9.82 4.00 -8.66
N LEU A 162 -9.54 4.61 -9.79
CA LEU A 162 -9.71 6.06 -9.97
C LEU A 162 -11.01 6.41 -10.73
N SER A 163 -11.95 5.49 -10.89
CA SER A 163 -13.21 5.72 -11.62
C SER A 163 -14.15 6.71 -10.93
N GLY A 164 -14.06 6.80 -9.60
CA GLY A 164 -14.96 7.58 -8.76
C GLY A 164 -16.31 6.88 -8.51
N GLY A 165 -16.95 7.24 -7.42
CA GLY A 165 -18.24 6.66 -7.00
C GLY A 165 -18.15 5.17 -6.65
N ASP A 166 -19.26 4.47 -6.79
CA ASP A 166 -19.40 3.08 -6.34
C ASP A 166 -18.55 2.08 -7.14
N GLN A 167 -18.07 2.46 -8.32
CA GLN A 167 -17.22 1.57 -9.14
C GLN A 167 -15.77 1.49 -8.62
N THR A 168 -15.32 2.48 -7.87
CA THR A 168 -13.90 2.63 -7.49
C THR A 168 -13.29 1.40 -6.84
N LEU A 169 -14.06 0.70 -6.01
CA LEU A 169 -13.59 -0.48 -5.29
C LEU A 169 -14.34 -1.77 -5.66
N MET A 170 -14.93 -1.85 -6.83
CA MET A 170 -15.56 -3.10 -7.29
C MET A 170 -14.53 -4.17 -7.62
N PRO A 171 -14.79 -5.44 -7.27
CA PRO A 171 -13.87 -6.55 -7.50
C PRO A 171 -13.88 -7.01 -8.97
N LEU A 172 -13.51 -6.11 -9.86
CA LEU A 172 -13.51 -6.32 -11.30
C LEU A 172 -12.47 -5.44 -12.00
N GLY A 173 -12.14 -5.76 -13.22
CA GLY A 173 -11.20 -4.99 -14.05
C GLY A 173 -11.13 -5.57 -15.46
N VAL A 174 -10.29 -4.96 -16.29
CA VAL A 174 -10.14 -5.36 -17.69
C VAL A 174 -8.67 -5.48 -18.05
N GLU A 175 -8.36 -6.55 -18.72
CA GLU A 175 -7.12 -6.74 -19.46
C GLU A 175 -7.38 -6.41 -20.93
N GLU A 176 -6.83 -5.29 -21.40
CA GLU A 176 -6.99 -4.84 -22.77
C GLU A 176 -5.78 -5.24 -23.60
N PHE A 177 -6.05 -5.82 -24.77
CA PHE A 177 -5.02 -6.13 -25.76
C PHE A 177 -5.22 -5.27 -27.00
N GLN A 178 -4.24 -4.44 -27.31
CA GLN A 178 -4.16 -3.71 -28.57
C GLN A 178 -3.21 -4.48 -29.48
N VAL A 179 -3.75 -5.09 -30.54
CA VAL A 179 -3.00 -5.85 -31.54
C VAL A 179 -2.90 -5.04 -32.82
N GLU A 180 -1.67 -4.76 -33.26
CA GLU A 180 -1.38 -4.01 -34.49
C GLU A 180 -0.65 -4.93 -35.47
N ASN A 181 -1.16 -5.05 -36.71
CA ASN A 181 -0.46 -5.70 -37.78
C ASN A 181 0.62 -4.75 -38.32
N THR A 182 1.89 -5.09 -38.07
CA THR A 182 3.03 -4.29 -38.53
C THR A 182 3.54 -4.71 -39.92
N SER A 183 3.03 -5.81 -40.48
CA SER A 183 3.40 -6.35 -41.79
C SER A 183 2.64 -5.63 -42.93
N ASN A 184 2.93 -6.06 -44.16
CA ASN A 184 2.23 -5.63 -45.39
C ASN A 184 1.23 -6.68 -45.87
N GLU A 185 1.07 -7.78 -45.15
CA GLU A 185 0.15 -8.87 -45.46
C GLU A 185 -1.11 -8.79 -44.60
N VAL A 186 -2.17 -9.44 -45.03
CA VAL A 186 -3.37 -9.69 -44.24
C VAL A 186 -3.05 -10.85 -43.32
N LEU A 187 -3.26 -10.69 -42.02
CA LEU A 187 -2.93 -11.72 -41.00
C LEU A 187 -4.20 -12.27 -40.37
N GLU A 188 -4.25 -13.57 -40.18
CA GLU A 188 -5.17 -14.19 -39.25
C GLU A 188 -4.53 -14.24 -37.86
N ILE A 189 -5.21 -13.71 -36.87
CA ILE A 189 -4.72 -13.60 -35.48
C ILE A 189 -5.65 -14.39 -34.57
N THR A 190 -5.08 -15.24 -33.76
CA THR A 190 -5.77 -15.87 -32.63
C THR A 190 -5.12 -15.42 -31.33
N LEU A 191 -5.86 -14.71 -30.47
CA LEU A 191 -5.46 -14.32 -29.13
C LEU A 191 -6.09 -15.27 -28.10
N VAL A 192 -5.28 -15.97 -27.33
CA VAL A 192 -5.75 -16.87 -26.27
C VAL A 192 -5.42 -16.26 -24.92
N VAL A 193 -6.43 -16.08 -24.08
CA VAL A 193 -6.29 -15.48 -22.74
C VAL A 193 -6.72 -16.51 -21.69
N PRO A 194 -5.78 -17.26 -21.09
CA PRO A 194 -6.05 -18.13 -19.96
C PRO A 194 -6.13 -17.33 -18.65
N ARG A 195 -6.89 -17.84 -17.68
CA ARG A 195 -6.93 -17.29 -16.33
C ARG A 195 -6.98 -18.40 -15.30
N PRO A 196 -6.16 -18.29 -14.23
CA PRO A 196 -6.27 -19.19 -13.10
C PRO A 196 -7.60 -18.95 -12.36
N SER A 197 -8.19 -20.04 -11.88
CA SER A 197 -9.35 -19.97 -11.01
C SER A 197 -8.92 -19.61 -9.58
N LEU A 198 -9.62 -18.66 -8.98
CA LEU A 198 -9.44 -18.29 -7.56
C LEU A 198 -10.56 -18.86 -6.68
N VAL A 199 -11.62 -19.37 -7.26
CA VAL A 199 -12.81 -19.83 -6.53
C VAL A 199 -12.61 -21.15 -5.81
N ASN A 200 -11.60 -21.90 -6.16
CA ASN A 200 -11.24 -23.17 -5.55
C ASN A 200 -10.31 -23.02 -4.33
N LEU A 201 -10.27 -21.81 -3.76
CA LEU A 201 -9.53 -21.55 -2.54
C LEU A 201 -10.51 -21.46 -1.38
N GLN A 202 -10.24 -22.24 -0.35
CA GLN A 202 -10.93 -22.17 0.92
C GLN A 202 -9.94 -21.74 1.99
N GLU A 203 -10.38 -20.82 2.83
CA GLU A 203 -9.64 -20.50 4.05
C GLU A 203 -9.59 -21.72 4.95
N LYS A 204 -8.40 -22.06 5.40
CA LYS A 204 -8.19 -23.08 6.41
C LYS A 204 -7.51 -22.42 7.61
N GLU A 205 -8.20 -22.48 8.73
CA GLU A 205 -7.60 -22.07 9.98
C GLU A 205 -6.39 -22.96 10.28
N LEU A 206 -5.21 -22.36 10.33
CA LEU A 206 -4.01 -23.03 10.82
C LEU A 206 -3.97 -22.86 12.34
N LYS A 207 -3.63 -23.93 13.04
CA LYS A 207 -3.43 -23.85 14.50
C LYS A 207 -2.41 -22.75 14.82
N PRO A 208 -2.66 -21.93 15.84
CA PRO A 208 -1.69 -20.96 16.28
C PRO A 208 -0.37 -21.69 16.58
N THR A 209 0.71 -21.23 16.00
CA THR A 209 2.04 -21.53 16.52
C THR A 209 2.25 -20.68 17.76
N ASP A 210 3.18 -21.05 18.64
CA ASP A 210 3.46 -20.34 19.91
C ASP A 210 3.88 -18.86 19.75
N GLN A 211 4.02 -18.40 18.55
CA GLN A 211 4.14 -16.99 18.19
C GLN A 211 2.76 -16.50 17.76
N ASP A 212 2.16 -15.57 18.50
CA ASP A 212 0.79 -15.01 18.41
C ASP A 212 0.29 -14.56 17.03
N SER A 213 0.93 -14.94 15.96
CA SER A 213 0.48 -14.76 14.61
C SER A 213 -0.39 -15.94 14.19
N VAL A 214 -1.66 -15.72 14.08
CA VAL A 214 -2.60 -16.70 13.54
C VAL A 214 -2.45 -16.69 12.02
N TYR A 215 -2.13 -17.83 11.45
CA TYR A 215 -1.97 -17.97 10.00
C TYR A 215 -3.24 -18.56 9.38
N ILE A 216 -3.77 -17.92 8.35
CA ILE A 216 -4.74 -18.56 7.46
C ILE A 216 -3.95 -19.34 6.40
N GLY A 217 -4.15 -20.63 6.35
CA GLY A 217 -3.77 -21.43 5.21
C GLY A 217 -4.88 -21.40 4.16
N VAL A 218 -4.50 -21.50 2.89
CA VAL A 218 -5.46 -21.68 1.82
C VAL A 218 -5.35 -23.11 1.34
N ALA A 219 -6.44 -23.88 1.49
CA ALA A 219 -6.53 -25.22 0.93
C ALA A 219 -7.15 -25.17 -0.47
N ALA A 220 -6.66 -26.01 -1.37
CA ALA A 220 -7.37 -26.25 -2.61
C ALA A 220 -8.73 -26.89 -2.30
N VAL A 221 -9.80 -26.34 -2.85
CA VAL A 221 -11.14 -26.91 -2.75
C VAL A 221 -11.36 -27.85 -3.92
N HIS A 222 -11.86 -29.04 -3.64
CA HIS A 222 -12.31 -29.98 -4.66
C HIS A 222 -13.67 -29.54 -5.21
N GLY A 223 -14.04 -29.95 -6.39
CA GLY A 223 -15.36 -29.70 -6.95
C GLY A 223 -15.49 -28.44 -7.78
N GLN A 224 -14.48 -28.13 -8.59
CA GLN A 224 -14.59 -27.04 -9.56
C GLN A 224 -15.76 -27.27 -10.51
N LYS A 225 -16.58 -26.23 -10.70
CA LYS A 225 -17.70 -26.20 -11.61
C LYS A 225 -17.62 -24.96 -12.47
N HIS A 226 -17.07 -25.10 -13.64
CA HIS A 226 -16.94 -24.03 -14.62
C HIS A 226 -18.00 -24.17 -15.69
N GLU A 227 -18.57 -23.08 -16.14
CA GLU A 227 -19.62 -23.07 -17.15
C GLU A 227 -19.44 -21.94 -18.16
N GLU A 228 -19.75 -22.25 -19.42
CA GLU A 228 -19.82 -21.22 -20.46
C GLU A 228 -21.06 -20.38 -20.24
N PHE A 229 -20.97 -19.08 -20.52
CA PHE A 229 -22.13 -18.19 -20.45
C PHE A 229 -22.15 -17.19 -21.62
N ARG A 230 -23.36 -16.76 -21.96
CA ARG A 230 -23.64 -15.68 -22.86
C ARG A 230 -24.80 -14.85 -22.31
N SER A 231 -24.55 -13.60 -22.01
CA SER A 231 -25.55 -12.74 -21.39
C SER A 231 -25.31 -11.28 -21.79
N ALA A 232 -26.36 -10.62 -22.24
CA ALA A 232 -26.42 -9.16 -22.42
C ALA A 232 -25.24 -8.55 -23.20
N GLY A 233 -24.76 -9.22 -24.26
CA GLY A 233 -23.71 -8.73 -25.15
C GLY A 233 -22.27 -9.06 -24.70
N VAL A 234 -22.14 -9.88 -23.65
CA VAL A 234 -20.86 -10.49 -23.22
C VAL A 234 -20.95 -12.00 -23.24
N ARG A 235 -19.82 -12.66 -23.49
CA ARG A 235 -19.71 -14.12 -23.43
C ARG A 235 -18.38 -14.53 -22.82
N GLY A 236 -18.34 -15.71 -22.23
CA GLY A 236 -17.12 -16.20 -21.59
C GLY A 236 -17.33 -17.42 -20.73
N VAL A 237 -16.54 -17.53 -19.67
CA VAL A 237 -16.61 -18.63 -18.69
C VAL A 237 -16.82 -18.05 -17.29
N ILE A 238 -17.79 -18.62 -16.57
CA ILE A 238 -17.91 -18.44 -15.12
C ILE A 238 -17.25 -19.65 -14.45
N MET A 239 -16.19 -19.40 -13.73
CA MET A 239 -15.53 -20.37 -12.87
C MET A 239 -16.19 -20.36 -11.50
N GLY A 240 -16.59 -21.53 -11.01
CA GLY A 240 -17.25 -21.70 -9.72
C GLY A 240 -16.73 -22.93 -8.99
N SER A 241 -17.21 -23.13 -7.77
CA SER A 241 -17.00 -24.33 -6.97
C SER A 241 -18.35 -24.87 -6.50
N ALA A 242 -18.46 -26.20 -6.38
CA ALA A 242 -19.65 -26.85 -5.80
C ALA A 242 -19.79 -26.56 -4.30
N ASP A 243 -18.65 -26.29 -3.63
CA ASP A 243 -18.57 -26.19 -2.17
C ASP A 243 -18.71 -24.75 -1.65
N THR A 244 -18.63 -23.74 -2.53
CA THR A 244 -18.70 -22.32 -2.14
C THR A 244 -19.61 -21.52 -3.07
N SER A 245 -20.08 -20.36 -2.59
CA SER A 245 -20.78 -19.39 -3.44
C SER A 245 -19.85 -18.51 -4.28
N ASN A 246 -18.54 -18.72 -4.19
CA ASN A 246 -17.55 -17.94 -4.91
C ASN A 246 -17.61 -18.20 -6.40
N ARG A 247 -17.57 -17.15 -7.20
CA ARG A 247 -17.53 -17.20 -8.65
C ARG A 247 -16.54 -16.20 -9.22
N MET A 248 -16.02 -16.54 -10.39
CA MET A 248 -15.14 -15.64 -11.14
C MET A 248 -15.52 -15.68 -12.61
N ALA A 249 -15.73 -14.53 -13.24
CA ALA A 249 -15.95 -14.47 -14.68
C ALA A 249 -14.66 -14.08 -15.42
N LEU A 250 -14.45 -14.76 -16.56
CA LEU A 250 -13.56 -14.35 -17.63
C LEU A 250 -14.44 -14.14 -18.86
N ALA A 251 -14.54 -12.92 -19.38
CA ALA A 251 -15.51 -12.58 -20.40
C ALA A 251 -15.00 -11.56 -21.40
N VAL A 252 -15.60 -11.56 -22.58
CA VAL A 252 -15.36 -10.58 -23.63
C VAL A 252 -16.69 -10.05 -24.16
N PRO A 253 -16.76 -8.77 -24.58
CA PRO A 253 -17.94 -8.28 -25.29
C PRO A 253 -18.06 -8.94 -26.67
N GLU A 254 -19.27 -9.02 -27.19
CA GLU A 254 -19.50 -9.42 -28.57
C GLU A 254 -18.92 -8.36 -29.52
N MET A 255 -18.04 -8.76 -30.40
CA MET A 255 -17.32 -7.87 -31.32
C MET A 255 -17.49 -8.31 -32.77
N ALA A 256 -17.83 -7.40 -33.64
CA ALA A 256 -17.93 -7.67 -35.08
C ALA A 256 -16.59 -8.18 -35.66
N GLY A 257 -16.64 -9.29 -36.39
CA GLY A 257 -15.46 -9.89 -37.00
C GLY A 257 -14.47 -10.51 -36.02
N VAL A 258 -14.93 -10.93 -34.86
CA VAL A 258 -14.17 -11.72 -33.87
C VAL A 258 -14.94 -13.00 -33.60
N ALA A 259 -14.36 -14.15 -33.94
CA ALA A 259 -14.84 -15.44 -33.50
C ALA A 259 -14.32 -15.66 -32.05
N VAL A 260 -15.18 -16.15 -31.19
CA VAL A 260 -14.84 -16.39 -29.78
C VAL A 260 -15.11 -17.86 -29.48
N ASP A 261 -14.13 -18.54 -28.95
CA ASP A 261 -14.25 -19.87 -28.36
C ASP A 261 -13.84 -19.86 -26.88
N THR A 262 -14.33 -20.82 -26.10
CA THR A 262 -14.13 -20.87 -24.66
C THR A 262 -13.70 -22.26 -24.22
N GLN A 263 -12.77 -22.29 -23.24
CA GLN A 263 -12.35 -23.55 -22.59
C GLN A 263 -12.59 -23.42 -21.08
N PRO A 264 -13.67 -24.03 -20.54
CA PRO A 264 -14.00 -23.96 -19.13
C PRO A 264 -12.92 -24.55 -18.20
N TYR A 265 -12.19 -25.57 -18.67
CA TYR A 265 -11.16 -26.24 -17.86
C TYR A 265 -9.83 -26.22 -18.59
N PHE A 266 -9.10 -25.13 -18.47
CA PHE A 266 -7.79 -24.95 -19.08
C PHE A 266 -6.68 -25.23 -18.06
N CYS A 267 -5.77 -26.17 -18.42
CA CYS A 267 -4.62 -26.45 -17.55
C CYS A 267 -3.57 -25.34 -17.68
N LEU A 268 -3.09 -24.87 -16.53
CA LEU A 268 -2.14 -23.78 -16.41
C LEU A 268 -0.70 -24.26 -16.11
N ASN A 269 -0.49 -25.59 -16.02
CA ASN A 269 0.79 -26.17 -15.68
C ASN A 269 1.68 -26.36 -16.90
N ARG A 270 2.81 -25.66 -16.92
CA ARG A 270 3.81 -25.67 -17.98
C ARG A 270 4.59 -27.01 -18.08
N VAL A 271 4.72 -27.73 -16.95
CA VAL A 271 5.58 -28.92 -16.84
C VAL A 271 4.87 -30.20 -17.31
N THR A 272 3.56 -30.25 -17.25
CA THR A 272 2.79 -31.46 -17.57
C THR A 272 2.42 -31.60 -19.04
N GLY A 273 2.81 -30.65 -19.90
CA GLY A 273 2.54 -30.71 -21.35
C GLY A 273 1.07 -30.60 -21.77
N ASP A 274 0.17 -30.37 -20.81
CA ASP A 274 -1.28 -30.32 -21.06
C ASP A 274 -1.71 -28.94 -21.58
N LEU A 275 -0.94 -28.33 -22.46
CA LEU A 275 -1.40 -27.16 -23.23
C LEU A 275 -2.40 -27.66 -24.24
N LEU A 276 -3.68 -27.39 -23.97
CA LEU A 276 -4.81 -27.81 -24.82
C LEU A 276 -4.97 -26.89 -26.05
N LEU A 277 -3.85 -26.40 -26.58
CA LEU A 277 -3.83 -25.58 -27.78
C LEU A 277 -3.22 -26.33 -28.94
N ASN A 278 -3.91 -26.31 -30.06
CA ASN A 278 -3.32 -26.62 -31.35
C ASN A 278 -2.29 -25.54 -31.78
N ALA A 279 -1.51 -25.81 -32.78
CA ALA A 279 -0.52 -24.87 -33.30
C ALA A 279 -1.16 -23.52 -33.75
N ASP A 280 -2.41 -23.53 -34.19
CA ASP A 280 -3.18 -22.34 -34.61
C ASP A 280 -3.84 -21.58 -33.45
N GLY A 281 -3.68 -22.04 -32.22
CA GLY A 281 -4.32 -21.44 -31.02
C GLY A 281 -5.76 -21.89 -30.77
N SER A 282 -6.29 -22.82 -31.56
CA SER A 282 -7.58 -23.46 -31.27
C SER A 282 -7.43 -24.43 -30.08
N PHE A 283 -8.52 -24.66 -29.35
CA PHE A 283 -8.52 -25.65 -28.27
C PHE A 283 -8.57 -27.08 -28.84
N TYR A 284 -7.67 -27.94 -28.33
CA TYR A 284 -7.56 -29.31 -28.78
C TYR A 284 -8.81 -30.12 -28.48
N GLU A 285 -9.36 -29.98 -27.28
CA GLU A 285 -10.64 -30.58 -26.87
C GLU A 285 -11.26 -29.81 -25.70
N LYS A 286 -12.59 -29.91 -25.54
CA LYS A 286 -13.25 -29.38 -24.33
C LYS A 286 -13.17 -30.41 -23.21
N ARG A 287 -12.41 -30.12 -22.18
CA ARG A 287 -12.18 -31.03 -21.05
C ARG A 287 -13.26 -30.92 -19.99
N GLN A 288 -13.46 -32.06 -19.30
CA GLN A 288 -14.24 -32.18 -18.08
C GLN A 288 -13.33 -31.98 -16.85
N PRO A 289 -13.88 -31.57 -15.69
CA PRO A 289 -13.09 -31.38 -14.49
C PRO A 289 -12.40 -32.66 -14.05
N THR A 290 -11.12 -32.58 -13.70
CA THR A 290 -10.35 -33.64 -13.06
C THR A 290 -10.01 -33.24 -11.63
N LEU A 291 -9.47 -34.14 -10.83
CA LEU A 291 -9.14 -33.92 -9.42
C LEU A 291 -7.94 -32.95 -9.18
N ARG A 292 -7.42 -32.29 -10.22
CA ARG A 292 -6.28 -31.40 -10.10
C ARG A 292 -6.70 -29.99 -9.70
N SER A 293 -5.91 -29.31 -8.86
CA SER A 293 -6.16 -27.99 -8.29
C SER A 293 -5.70 -26.80 -9.13
N ASP A 294 -5.02 -27.01 -10.24
CA ASP A 294 -4.34 -26.02 -11.09
C ASP A 294 -5.12 -25.62 -12.35
N TYR A 295 -6.43 -25.85 -12.36
CA TYR A 295 -7.29 -25.45 -13.47
C TYR A 295 -7.72 -23.99 -13.39
N GLY A 296 -7.79 -23.39 -14.57
CA GLY A 296 -8.46 -22.14 -14.84
C GLY A 296 -9.38 -22.29 -16.05
N ALA A 297 -9.73 -21.17 -16.64
CA ALA A 297 -10.44 -21.13 -17.90
C ALA A 297 -9.63 -20.36 -18.95
N ALA A 298 -9.98 -20.50 -20.21
CA ALA A 298 -9.41 -19.69 -21.29
C ALA A 298 -10.47 -19.26 -22.31
N ILE A 299 -10.19 -18.12 -22.95
CA ILE A 299 -10.96 -17.62 -24.09
C ILE A 299 -10.00 -17.50 -25.27
N SER A 300 -10.40 -18.00 -26.44
CA SER A 300 -9.72 -17.84 -27.72
C SER A 300 -10.49 -16.89 -28.62
N LEU A 301 -9.78 -15.95 -29.26
CA LEU A 301 -10.36 -14.84 -30.02
C LEU A 301 -9.67 -14.79 -31.39
N THR A 302 -10.37 -15.22 -32.45
CA THR A 302 -9.82 -15.24 -33.83
C THR A 302 -10.39 -14.10 -34.65
N PHE A 303 -9.53 -13.35 -35.33
CA PHE A 303 -9.89 -12.22 -36.17
C PHE A 303 -8.83 -11.93 -37.22
N THR A 304 -9.24 -11.24 -38.28
CA THR A 304 -8.35 -10.86 -39.39
C THR A 304 -7.93 -9.39 -39.27
N LEU A 305 -6.64 -9.10 -39.45
CA LEU A 305 -6.11 -7.75 -39.53
C LEU A 305 -5.52 -7.43 -40.92
N LYS A 306 -6.02 -6.39 -41.57
CA LYS A 306 -5.41 -5.82 -42.78
C LYS A 306 -4.03 -5.25 -42.47
N PRO A 307 -3.15 -5.05 -43.48
CA PRO A 307 -1.88 -4.36 -43.27
C PRO A 307 -2.01 -3.06 -42.50
N LYS A 308 -1.16 -2.84 -41.52
CA LYS A 308 -1.11 -1.64 -40.63
C LYS A 308 -2.40 -1.35 -39.85
N ALA A 309 -3.37 -2.25 -39.87
CA ALA A 309 -4.58 -2.14 -39.04
C ALA A 309 -4.34 -2.58 -37.61
N SER A 310 -5.15 -2.09 -36.70
CA SER A 310 -5.13 -2.50 -35.29
C SER A 310 -6.54 -2.88 -34.82
N LYS A 311 -6.58 -3.72 -33.79
CA LYS A 311 -7.80 -4.10 -33.07
C LYS A 311 -7.56 -4.10 -31.56
N THR A 312 -8.54 -3.60 -30.84
CA THR A 312 -8.53 -3.58 -29.37
C THR A 312 -9.50 -4.64 -28.87
N ILE A 313 -9.02 -5.51 -28.00
CA ILE A 313 -9.75 -6.62 -27.38
C ILE A 313 -9.75 -6.43 -25.87
N PRO A 314 -10.86 -6.04 -25.24
CA PRO A 314 -10.98 -6.03 -23.79
C PRO A 314 -11.41 -7.41 -23.27
N VAL A 315 -10.72 -7.89 -22.25
CA VAL A 315 -11.06 -9.13 -21.53
C VAL A 315 -11.40 -8.75 -20.10
N ALA A 316 -12.66 -8.85 -19.74
CA ALA A 316 -13.16 -8.53 -18.41
C ALA A 316 -12.90 -9.69 -17.44
N VAL A 317 -12.50 -9.33 -16.22
CA VAL A 317 -12.41 -10.24 -15.08
C VAL A 317 -13.29 -9.69 -13.97
N ALA A 318 -14.15 -10.54 -13.39
CA ALA A 318 -14.99 -10.16 -12.28
C ALA A 318 -14.97 -11.27 -11.21
N LEU A 319 -14.97 -10.87 -9.94
CA LEU A 319 -14.89 -11.76 -8.80
C LEU A 319 -16.09 -11.55 -7.92
N ASP A 320 -16.89 -12.57 -7.78
CA ASP A 320 -18.08 -12.60 -6.95
C ASP A 320 -17.83 -13.52 -5.76
N PHE A 321 -17.47 -12.92 -4.63
CA PHE A 321 -17.19 -13.57 -3.33
C PHE A 321 -18.16 -12.99 -2.29
N PRO A 322 -19.42 -13.39 -2.31
CA PRO A 322 -20.49 -12.70 -1.61
C PRO A 322 -20.62 -13.04 -0.12
N GLN A 323 -19.60 -13.65 0.49
CA GLN A 323 -19.65 -14.01 1.91
C GLN A 323 -19.93 -12.78 2.76
N GLN A 324 -20.76 -12.96 3.74
CA GLN A 324 -20.99 -11.95 4.76
C GLN A 324 -19.75 -11.77 5.63
N VAL A 325 -19.58 -10.55 6.12
CA VAL A 325 -18.46 -10.14 6.97
C VAL A 325 -19.01 -9.76 8.33
N TYR A 326 -18.37 -10.25 9.37
CA TYR A 326 -18.70 -9.91 10.75
C TYR A 326 -17.73 -8.84 11.27
N ILE A 327 -18.30 -7.72 11.76
CA ILE A 327 -17.52 -6.58 12.31
C ILE A 327 -18.23 -6.12 13.57
N ASP A 328 -17.51 -6.06 14.70
CA ASP A 328 -17.99 -5.51 15.97
C ASP A 328 -19.37 -6.02 16.40
N GLY A 329 -19.63 -7.33 16.28
CA GLY A 329 -20.89 -7.92 16.72
C GLY A 329 -22.01 -7.87 15.68
N ALA A 330 -21.78 -7.31 14.50
CA ALA A 330 -22.79 -7.22 13.44
C ALA A 330 -22.33 -7.90 12.14
N THR A 331 -23.27 -8.42 11.38
CA THR A 331 -23.03 -9.04 10.07
C THR A 331 -23.34 -8.05 8.96
N PHE A 332 -22.44 -7.92 8.00
CA PHE A 332 -22.54 -6.99 6.88
C PHE A 332 -22.45 -7.72 5.55
N GLU A 333 -23.15 -7.19 4.55
CA GLU A 333 -22.93 -7.58 3.16
C GLU A 333 -21.81 -6.78 2.52
N ARG A 334 -21.11 -7.37 1.57
CA ARG A 334 -20.12 -6.66 0.77
C ARG A 334 -20.82 -5.61 -0.10
N LYS A 335 -20.25 -4.41 -0.17
CA LYS A 335 -20.89 -3.27 -0.83
C LYS A 335 -21.28 -3.58 -2.29
N TYR A 336 -20.44 -4.28 -3.06
CA TYR A 336 -20.75 -4.58 -4.46
C TYR A 336 -21.98 -5.50 -4.62
N VAL A 337 -22.31 -6.34 -3.62
CA VAL A 337 -23.48 -7.23 -3.67
C VAL A 337 -24.77 -6.42 -3.79
N LYS A 338 -24.85 -5.27 -3.10
CA LYS A 338 -26.00 -4.36 -3.20
C LYS A 338 -26.14 -3.76 -4.61
N SER A 339 -25.03 -3.50 -5.31
CA SER A 339 -25.05 -3.02 -6.71
C SER A 339 -25.49 -4.09 -7.69
N PHE A 340 -25.34 -5.37 -7.35
CA PHE A 340 -25.71 -6.53 -8.17
C PHE A 340 -26.53 -7.54 -7.37
N PRO A 341 -27.80 -7.24 -7.06
CA PRO A 341 -28.61 -8.03 -6.10
C PRO A 341 -29.05 -9.40 -6.66
N LYS A 342 -29.06 -9.57 -7.98
CA LYS A 342 -29.50 -10.84 -8.62
C LYS A 342 -28.36 -11.85 -8.59
N LYS A 343 -28.42 -12.78 -7.64
CA LYS A 343 -27.38 -13.81 -7.40
C LYS A 343 -27.04 -14.62 -8.67
N GLU A 344 -28.06 -14.96 -9.46
CA GLU A 344 -27.93 -15.84 -10.63
C GLU A 344 -27.15 -15.18 -11.77
N THR A 345 -27.27 -13.87 -11.94
CA THR A 345 -26.64 -13.11 -13.03
C THR A 345 -25.49 -12.22 -12.55
N ARG A 346 -25.29 -12.07 -11.24
CA ARG A 346 -24.35 -11.11 -10.64
C ARG A 346 -23.00 -11.13 -11.30
N THR A 347 -22.37 -12.28 -11.38
CA THR A 347 -21.00 -12.42 -11.91
C THR A 347 -20.94 -12.01 -13.40
N ALA A 348 -21.97 -12.34 -14.18
CA ALA A 348 -22.07 -11.91 -15.58
C ALA A 348 -22.34 -10.41 -15.71
N ASP A 349 -23.21 -9.85 -14.87
CA ASP A 349 -23.53 -8.42 -14.85
C ASP A 349 -22.30 -7.57 -14.44
N MET A 350 -21.47 -8.06 -13.52
CA MET A 350 -20.19 -7.46 -13.15
C MET A 350 -19.21 -7.44 -14.33
N ALA A 351 -19.08 -8.57 -15.04
CA ALA A 351 -18.21 -8.66 -16.23
C ALA A 351 -18.70 -7.76 -17.36
N LYS A 352 -20.02 -7.63 -17.53
CA LYS A 352 -20.62 -6.68 -18.48
C LYS A 352 -20.26 -5.24 -18.12
N LEU A 353 -20.43 -4.83 -16.85
CA LEU A 353 -20.08 -3.49 -16.39
C LEU A 353 -18.60 -3.18 -16.68
N ALA A 354 -17.71 -4.13 -16.43
CA ALA A 354 -16.29 -3.97 -16.71
C ALA A 354 -16.04 -3.73 -18.22
N SER A 355 -16.66 -4.56 -19.07
CA SER A 355 -16.55 -4.47 -20.53
C SER A 355 -17.09 -3.15 -21.10
N GLU A 356 -18.12 -2.57 -20.49
CA GLU A 356 -18.74 -1.31 -20.94
C GLU A 356 -18.02 -0.07 -20.39
N SER A 357 -17.35 -0.18 -19.25
CA SER A 357 -16.83 0.98 -18.49
C SER A 357 -15.33 1.18 -18.60
N TYR A 358 -14.54 0.16 -18.98
CA TYR A 358 -13.08 0.18 -18.92
C TYR A 358 -12.43 1.36 -19.65
N SER A 359 -12.96 1.76 -20.79
CA SER A 359 -12.41 2.88 -21.57
C SER A 359 -12.57 4.22 -20.85
N LYS A 360 -13.68 4.39 -20.10
CA LYS A 360 -13.88 5.55 -19.23
C LYS A 360 -12.93 5.52 -18.05
N TRP A 361 -12.74 4.34 -17.43
CA TRP A 361 -11.78 4.18 -16.31
C TRP A 361 -10.37 4.53 -16.77
N TRP A 362 -9.96 4.03 -17.94
CA TRP A 362 -8.66 4.34 -18.51
C TRP A 362 -8.49 5.85 -18.74
N SER A 363 -9.42 6.46 -19.46
CA SER A 363 -9.36 7.90 -19.76
C SER A 363 -9.30 8.76 -18.51
N ARG A 364 -10.11 8.42 -17.49
CA ARG A 364 -10.12 9.12 -16.22
C ARG A 364 -8.81 8.92 -15.44
N THR A 365 -8.29 7.71 -15.40
CA THR A 365 -7.02 7.40 -14.74
C THR A 365 -5.88 8.23 -15.35
N VAL A 366 -5.74 8.22 -16.67
CA VAL A 366 -4.72 9.02 -17.36
C VAL A 366 -4.90 10.53 -17.10
N ALA A 367 -6.14 11.01 -17.09
CA ALA A 367 -6.42 12.42 -16.78
C ALA A 367 -6.02 12.81 -15.34
N ILE A 368 -6.24 11.94 -14.36
CA ILE A 368 -5.84 12.17 -12.98
C ILE A 368 -4.32 12.11 -12.84
N GLN A 369 -3.66 11.13 -13.44
CA GLN A 369 -2.20 11.01 -13.46
C GLN A 369 -1.55 12.26 -14.06
N LYS A 370 -2.08 12.74 -15.20
CA LYS A 370 -1.65 13.99 -15.81
C LYS A 370 -1.85 15.18 -14.88
N ARG A 371 -2.97 15.28 -14.21
CA ARG A 371 -3.26 16.41 -13.31
C ARG A 371 -2.33 16.42 -12.10
N ILE A 372 -1.99 15.26 -11.55
CA ILE A 372 -0.99 15.14 -10.49
C ILE A 372 0.35 15.70 -11.01
N PHE A 373 0.79 15.25 -12.18
CA PHE A 373 2.01 15.76 -12.82
C PHE A 373 1.96 17.28 -13.05
N ASP A 374 0.88 17.78 -13.64
CA ASP A 374 0.70 19.22 -13.91
C ASP A 374 0.72 20.04 -12.61
N SER A 375 0.08 19.53 -11.53
CA SER A 375 0.09 20.18 -10.22
C SER A 375 1.48 20.30 -9.64
N ILE A 376 2.30 19.25 -9.74
CA ILE A 376 3.69 19.26 -9.28
C ILE A 376 4.51 20.22 -10.14
N GLN A 377 4.39 20.12 -11.46
CA GLN A 377 5.17 20.95 -12.40
C GLN A 377 4.84 22.45 -12.30
N ALA A 378 3.63 22.80 -11.86
CA ALA A 378 3.20 24.17 -11.63
C ALA A 378 3.81 24.80 -10.38
N THR A 379 4.32 24.00 -9.45
CA THR A 379 4.94 24.54 -8.23
C THR A 379 6.26 25.26 -8.55
N PRO A 380 6.61 26.31 -7.81
CA PRO A 380 7.86 27.04 -8.03
C PRO A 380 9.10 26.13 -8.01
N SER A 381 9.13 25.13 -7.13
CA SER A 381 10.24 24.19 -6.99
C SER A 381 10.48 23.32 -8.25
N TYR A 382 9.42 22.98 -9.00
CA TYR A 382 9.50 22.09 -10.16
C TYR A 382 9.29 22.80 -11.49
N LYS A 383 9.13 24.13 -11.49
CA LYS A 383 8.96 24.91 -12.72
C LYS A 383 10.19 24.75 -13.61
N GLY A 384 10.01 24.21 -14.82
CA GLY A 384 11.11 23.93 -15.76
C GLY A 384 11.88 22.63 -15.49
N ASP A 385 11.57 21.90 -14.43
CA ASP A 385 12.18 20.61 -14.06
C ASP A 385 11.20 19.44 -14.33
N LYS A 386 10.98 19.13 -15.61
CA LYS A 386 10.08 18.02 -16.02
C LYS A 386 10.54 16.68 -15.41
N ALA A 387 11.83 16.41 -15.38
CA ALA A 387 12.36 15.15 -14.87
C ALA A 387 12.13 14.99 -13.37
N GLY A 388 12.35 16.05 -12.58
CA GLY A 388 12.06 16.06 -11.15
C GLY A 388 10.56 15.91 -10.86
N ALA A 389 9.70 16.63 -11.61
CA ALA A 389 8.26 16.53 -11.48
C ALA A 389 7.77 15.11 -11.82
N MET A 390 8.30 14.48 -12.87
CA MET A 390 7.94 13.12 -13.25
C MET A 390 8.38 12.09 -12.19
N ARG A 391 9.57 12.27 -11.62
CA ARG A 391 10.08 11.44 -10.51
C ARG A 391 9.13 11.48 -9.32
N LEU A 392 8.73 12.66 -8.87
CA LEU A 392 7.79 12.80 -7.77
C LEU A 392 6.40 12.25 -8.12
N THR A 393 5.94 12.46 -9.36
CA THR A 393 4.68 11.90 -9.85
C THR A 393 4.67 10.38 -9.74
N ARG A 394 5.74 9.70 -10.17
CA ARG A 394 5.78 8.23 -10.09
C ARG A 394 5.87 7.72 -8.66
N LEU A 395 6.56 8.41 -7.75
CA LEU A 395 6.57 8.08 -6.32
C LEU A 395 5.16 8.19 -5.72
N ILE A 396 4.46 9.28 -5.99
CA ILE A 396 3.07 9.48 -5.52
C ILE A 396 2.14 8.39 -6.06
N LEU A 397 2.18 8.12 -7.36
CA LEU A 397 1.31 7.11 -7.98
C LEU A 397 1.64 5.71 -7.50
N ASN A 398 2.90 5.42 -7.19
CA ASN A 398 3.30 4.10 -6.70
C ASN A 398 2.51 3.71 -5.45
N GLU A 399 2.27 4.64 -4.54
CA GLU A 399 1.58 4.37 -3.27
C GLU A 399 0.08 4.05 -3.42
N LEU A 400 -0.48 4.18 -4.63
CA LEU A 400 -1.81 3.65 -4.92
C LEU A 400 -1.88 2.11 -4.90
N HIS A 401 -0.73 1.45 -4.83
CA HIS A 401 -0.70 0.00 -4.62
C HIS A 401 -1.41 -0.38 -3.30
N PHE A 402 -1.25 0.42 -2.24
CA PHE A 402 -1.82 0.13 -0.94
C PHE A 402 -3.35 -0.04 -0.96
N PRO A 403 -4.17 0.93 -1.41
CA PRO A 403 -5.61 0.74 -1.48
C PRO A 403 -6.04 -0.32 -2.50
N LEU A 404 -5.15 -0.75 -3.39
CA LEU A 404 -5.44 -1.82 -4.35
C LEU A 404 -5.19 -3.21 -3.78
N SER A 405 -4.08 -3.41 -3.07
CA SER A 405 -3.63 -4.74 -2.65
C SER A 405 -4.00 -5.08 -1.20
N ASN A 406 -4.14 -4.07 -0.34
CA ASN A 406 -4.28 -4.29 1.09
C ASN A 406 -5.73 -4.22 1.59
N VAL A 407 -6.72 -3.91 0.74
CA VAL A 407 -8.13 -3.94 1.15
C VAL A 407 -8.57 -5.35 1.42
N ILE A 408 -8.98 -5.62 2.66
CA ILE A 408 -9.47 -6.93 3.08
C ILE A 408 -10.99 -7.00 2.89
N VAL A 409 -11.67 -5.92 3.24
CA VAL A 409 -13.13 -5.84 3.23
C VAL A 409 -13.61 -4.45 2.91
N TRP A 410 -14.70 -4.37 2.16
CA TRP A 410 -15.50 -3.16 2.00
C TRP A 410 -16.97 -3.52 2.01
N VAL A 411 -17.67 -3.03 3.03
CA VAL A 411 -19.06 -3.34 3.32
C VAL A 411 -19.88 -2.06 3.50
N GLU A 412 -21.17 -2.20 3.46
CA GLU A 412 -22.11 -1.12 3.71
C GLU A 412 -23.28 -1.66 4.52
N ASP A 413 -23.68 -0.95 5.57
CA ASP A 413 -24.87 -1.31 6.35
C ASP A 413 -26.17 -0.86 5.64
N ASP A 414 -27.32 -1.20 6.24
CA ASP A 414 -28.64 -0.84 5.69
C ASP A 414 -28.92 0.67 5.70
N LYS A 415 -28.12 1.43 6.47
CA LYS A 415 -28.22 2.89 6.53
C LYS A 415 -27.28 3.61 5.55
N GLY A 416 -26.50 2.84 4.78
CA GLY A 416 -25.52 3.37 3.84
C GLY A 416 -24.21 3.81 4.47
N ASN A 417 -23.90 3.39 5.71
CA ASN A 417 -22.59 3.61 6.30
C ASN A 417 -21.60 2.60 5.72
N GLU A 418 -20.53 3.13 5.17
CA GLU A 418 -19.47 2.31 4.56
C GLU A 418 -18.40 1.99 5.60
N ARG A 419 -17.96 0.73 5.60
CA ARG A 419 -16.80 0.28 6.37
C ARG A 419 -15.84 -0.44 5.46
N ALA A 420 -14.58 -0.08 5.53
CA ALA A 420 -13.51 -0.84 4.90
C ALA A 420 -12.39 -1.09 5.91
N ARG A 421 -11.65 -2.16 5.70
CA ARG A 421 -10.49 -2.52 6.53
C ARG A 421 -9.33 -2.87 5.62
N PHE A 422 -8.15 -2.42 6.02
CA PHE A 422 -6.92 -2.58 5.27
C PHE A 422 -5.91 -3.35 6.09
N LEU A 423 -5.19 -4.23 5.44
CA LEU A 423 -4.06 -4.92 6.05
C LEU A 423 -2.86 -3.98 6.12
N GLU A 424 -2.17 -3.97 7.24
CA GLU A 424 -0.96 -3.17 7.43
C GLU A 424 0.13 -3.55 6.43
N CYS A 425 0.56 -4.78 6.48
CA CYS A 425 1.60 -5.28 5.60
C CYS A 425 1.44 -6.78 5.35
N PHE A 426 2.34 -7.31 4.52
CA PHE A 426 2.37 -8.74 4.22
C PHE A 426 3.13 -9.57 5.26
N ASP A 427 3.86 -8.93 6.15
CA ASP A 427 4.72 -9.58 7.14
C ASP A 427 3.95 -9.93 8.41
N TYR A 428 2.99 -9.11 8.80
CA TYR A 428 2.10 -9.33 9.92
C TYR A 428 0.73 -8.69 9.67
N ALA A 429 -0.32 -9.29 10.17
CA ALA A 429 -1.68 -9.05 9.70
C ALA A 429 -2.52 -8.19 10.64
N TYR A 430 -1.96 -7.09 11.13
CA TYR A 430 -2.77 -6.10 11.84
C TYR A 430 -3.63 -5.30 10.86
N ILE A 431 -4.75 -4.82 11.33
CA ILE A 431 -5.76 -4.14 10.54
C ILE A 431 -5.79 -2.67 10.92
N ASP A 432 -5.54 -1.81 9.92
CA ASP A 432 -5.60 -0.35 10.05
C ASP A 432 -4.84 0.20 11.27
N PRO A 433 -3.57 -0.12 11.50
CA PRO A 433 -2.90 0.32 12.71
C PRO A 433 -2.78 1.85 12.75
N SER A 434 -3.08 2.42 13.93
CA SER A 434 -3.14 3.87 14.15
C SER A 434 -1.77 4.51 14.32
N ASP A 435 -0.78 3.72 14.71
CA ASP A 435 0.59 4.17 14.89
C ASP A 435 1.29 4.48 13.55
N VAL A 436 0.79 3.94 12.44
CA VAL A 436 1.35 4.12 11.09
C VAL A 436 0.44 4.93 10.16
N ASP A 437 -0.39 5.78 10.68
CA ASP A 437 -1.49 6.48 10.00
C ASP A 437 -1.07 7.54 8.95
N TRP A 438 0.23 7.72 8.66
CA TRP A 438 0.72 8.64 7.62
C TRP A 438 0.09 8.41 6.24
N TYR A 439 -0.36 7.20 5.93
CA TYR A 439 -1.05 6.85 4.69
C TYR A 439 -2.51 7.35 4.63
N SER A 440 -3.09 7.70 5.76
CA SER A 440 -4.52 8.01 5.89
C SER A 440 -4.99 9.23 5.09
N MET A 441 -4.05 10.07 4.62
CA MET A 441 -4.35 11.14 3.66
C MET A 441 -4.82 10.59 2.31
N VAL A 442 -4.27 9.46 1.86
CA VAL A 442 -4.72 8.77 0.63
C VAL A 442 -6.15 8.27 0.80
N LEU A 443 -6.49 7.73 1.98
CA LEU A 443 -7.84 7.27 2.27
C LEU A 443 -8.83 8.42 2.31
N LEU A 444 -8.48 9.53 2.97
CA LEU A 444 -9.33 10.72 3.00
C LEU A 444 -9.58 11.27 1.58
N MET A 445 -8.57 11.25 0.75
CA MET A 445 -8.67 11.74 -0.63
C MET A 445 -9.56 10.86 -1.50
N LEU A 446 -9.33 9.54 -1.47
CA LEU A 446 -10.03 8.58 -2.35
C LEU A 446 -11.38 8.13 -1.75
N PHE A 447 -11.46 7.98 -0.43
CA PHE A 447 -12.55 7.30 0.28
C PHE A 447 -12.91 8.02 1.58
N PRO A 448 -13.39 9.29 1.53
CA PRO A 448 -13.61 10.09 2.74
C PRO A 448 -14.60 9.47 3.73
N ARG A 449 -15.57 8.66 3.25
CA ARG A 449 -16.51 7.94 4.13
C ARG A 449 -15.81 6.81 4.89
N VAL A 450 -14.91 6.08 4.21
CA VAL A 450 -14.10 5.02 4.82
C VAL A 450 -13.15 5.61 5.87
N GLU A 451 -12.45 6.70 5.52
CA GLU A 451 -11.55 7.36 6.47
C GLU A 451 -12.30 7.88 7.71
N LYS A 452 -13.52 8.38 7.53
CA LYS A 452 -14.40 8.76 8.65
C LYS A 452 -14.76 7.56 9.54
N ASP A 453 -15.09 6.40 8.95
CA ASP A 453 -15.40 5.17 9.70
C ASP A 453 -14.19 4.69 10.50
N LEU A 454 -12.99 4.68 9.90
CA LEU A 454 -11.75 4.33 10.59
C LEU A 454 -11.47 5.28 11.76
N CYS A 455 -11.60 6.58 11.53
CA CYS A 455 -11.48 7.58 12.60
C CYS A 455 -12.49 7.33 13.74
N GLN A 456 -13.74 6.99 13.40
CA GLN A 456 -14.76 6.68 14.41
C GLN A 456 -14.38 5.43 15.19
N GLY A 457 -13.86 4.37 14.55
CA GLY A 457 -13.40 3.16 15.21
C GLY A 457 -12.32 3.44 16.27
N PHE A 458 -11.35 4.31 15.94
CA PHE A 458 -10.32 4.71 16.91
C PHE A 458 -10.88 5.61 18.02
N VAL A 459 -11.80 6.52 17.73
CA VAL A 459 -12.48 7.31 18.77
C VAL A 459 -13.28 6.43 19.70
N ASP A 460 -14.02 5.44 19.15
CA ASP A 460 -14.80 4.49 19.95
C ASP A 460 -13.90 3.64 20.84
N SER A 461 -12.69 3.31 20.38
CA SER A 461 -11.71 2.55 21.15
C SER A 461 -11.29 3.24 22.45
N ILE A 462 -11.39 4.59 22.54
CA ILE A 462 -11.09 5.33 23.77
C ILE A 462 -12.03 4.91 24.91
N GLN A 463 -13.27 4.59 24.61
CA GLN A 463 -14.26 4.13 25.60
C GLN A 463 -14.29 2.62 25.76
N ALA A 464 -13.69 1.88 24.84
CA ALA A 464 -13.69 0.41 24.87
C ALA A 464 -12.87 -0.12 26.05
N VAL A 465 -13.35 -1.22 26.62
CA VAL A 465 -12.70 -1.94 27.72
C VAL A 465 -12.74 -3.43 27.43
N ASP A 466 -11.62 -4.09 27.53
CA ASP A 466 -11.52 -5.54 27.59
C ASP A 466 -10.61 -5.92 28.76
N PRO A 467 -11.18 -6.36 29.90
CA PRO A 467 -10.42 -6.68 31.09
C PRO A 467 -9.74 -8.05 31.00
N THR A 468 -9.93 -8.79 29.91
CA THR A 468 -9.30 -10.10 29.74
C THR A 468 -7.79 -9.96 29.85
N PRO A 469 -7.14 -10.76 30.69
CA PRO A 469 -5.69 -10.68 30.83
C PRO A 469 -4.99 -11.08 29.55
N ARG A 470 -4.06 -10.25 29.13
CA ARG A 470 -3.20 -10.50 27.97
C ARG A 470 -1.75 -10.63 28.40
N TYR A 471 -1.03 -11.50 27.76
CA TYR A 471 0.41 -11.59 27.84
C TYR A 471 1.04 -10.86 26.64
N TYR A 472 2.05 -10.04 26.91
CA TYR A 472 2.80 -9.33 25.89
C TYR A 472 4.16 -10.00 25.68
N HIS A 473 4.65 -10.06 24.43
CA HIS A 473 5.90 -10.76 24.10
C HIS A 473 7.16 -10.09 24.65
N PHE A 474 7.09 -8.76 24.82
CA PHE A 474 8.20 -8.00 25.35
C PHE A 474 7.74 -7.20 26.56
N HIS A 475 8.51 -7.33 27.62
CA HIS A 475 8.37 -6.57 28.84
C HIS A 475 9.59 -5.67 28.95
N ALA A 476 9.42 -4.45 29.38
CA ALA A 476 10.46 -3.43 29.48
C ALA A 476 11.16 -3.15 28.14
N SER A 477 12.08 -2.22 28.08
CA SER A 477 12.77 -1.96 26.84
C SER A 477 13.23 -3.28 26.20
N ALA A 478 12.88 -3.51 24.95
CA ALA A 478 13.19 -4.75 24.23
C ALA A 478 14.68 -5.13 24.31
N VAL A 479 15.53 -4.16 24.53
CA VAL A 479 16.98 -4.33 24.68
C VAL A 479 17.31 -4.94 26.03
N GLU A 480 16.71 -4.46 27.14
CA GLU A 480 17.03 -4.98 28.49
C GLU A 480 16.42 -6.36 28.71
N ALA A 481 15.18 -6.59 28.26
CA ALA A 481 14.56 -7.91 28.34
C ALA A 481 15.31 -8.93 27.49
N ARG A 482 15.76 -8.57 26.27
CA ARG A 482 16.59 -9.45 25.42
C ARG A 482 17.97 -9.68 26.04
N LYS A 483 18.55 -8.66 26.67
CA LYS A 483 19.83 -8.78 27.37
C LYS A 483 19.68 -9.69 28.56
N HIS A 484 18.69 -9.46 29.44
CA HIS A 484 18.41 -10.28 30.60
C HIS A 484 18.10 -11.75 30.23
N PHE A 485 17.29 -11.96 29.17
CA PHE A 485 17.04 -13.30 28.65
C PHE A 485 18.31 -14.01 28.15
N LYS A 486 19.21 -13.27 27.48
CA LYS A 486 20.51 -13.86 27.07
C LYS A 486 21.45 -14.15 28.22
N GLU A 487 21.42 -13.34 29.24
CA GLU A 487 22.28 -13.45 30.41
C GLU A 487 21.76 -14.46 31.43
N HIS A 488 20.44 -14.68 31.51
CA HIS A 488 19.75 -15.53 32.49
C HIS A 488 18.73 -16.47 31.84
N PRO A 489 19.09 -17.30 30.83
CA PRO A 489 18.16 -18.17 30.13
C PRO A 489 17.45 -19.15 31.09
N GLU A 490 18.09 -19.53 32.21
CA GLU A 490 17.56 -20.42 33.22
C GLU A 490 16.32 -19.86 33.94
N GLU A 491 16.18 -18.54 34.05
CA GLU A 491 15.03 -17.90 34.67
C GLU A 491 13.77 -17.98 33.81
N TYR A 492 13.93 -18.25 32.53
CA TYR A 492 12.89 -18.30 31.51
C TYR A 492 12.58 -19.72 31.02
N GLU A 493 13.27 -20.75 31.58
CA GLU A 493 13.02 -22.14 31.19
C GLU A 493 11.56 -22.52 31.48
N GLY A 494 10.81 -22.91 30.45
CA GLY A 494 9.40 -23.24 30.56
C GLY A 494 8.45 -22.03 30.71
N LYS A 495 8.96 -20.80 30.58
CA LYS A 495 8.16 -19.56 30.55
C LYS A 495 8.29 -18.91 29.20
N SER A 496 7.20 -18.32 28.68
CA SER A 496 7.31 -17.39 27.56
C SER A 496 8.02 -16.11 28.03
N LEU A 497 8.71 -15.39 27.11
CA LEU A 497 9.33 -14.08 27.39
C LEU A 497 8.35 -12.99 27.86
N THR A 498 7.14 -13.36 28.15
CA THR A 498 5.98 -12.55 28.39
C THR A 498 5.51 -12.73 29.79
N GLN A 499 5.65 -11.73 30.65
CA GLN A 499 5.12 -11.80 32.00
C GLN A 499 4.44 -10.54 32.54
N ILE A 500 4.20 -9.53 31.73
CA ILE A 500 3.18 -8.55 32.11
C ILE A 500 1.82 -9.08 31.70
N ARG A 501 1.02 -9.30 32.72
CA ARG A 501 -0.36 -9.65 32.58
C ARG A 501 -1.18 -8.39 32.83
N ASP A 502 -1.60 -7.72 31.78
CA ASP A 502 -2.45 -6.54 31.88
C ASP A 502 -3.76 -6.73 31.11
N ALA A 503 -4.69 -5.83 31.28
CA ALA A 503 -5.94 -5.86 30.55
C ALA A 503 -5.67 -5.75 29.04
N PHE A 504 -6.45 -6.50 28.27
CA PHE A 504 -6.37 -6.48 26.81
C PHE A 504 -6.59 -5.06 26.25
N LYS A 505 -7.54 -4.31 26.84
CA LYS A 505 -7.83 -2.91 26.49
C LYS A 505 -8.26 -2.14 27.73
N THR A 506 -7.56 -1.05 28.02
CA THR A 506 -7.92 -0.12 29.09
C THR A 506 -8.72 1.06 28.58
N LYS A 507 -9.65 1.54 29.41
CA LYS A 507 -10.42 2.74 29.10
C LYS A 507 -9.51 3.97 29.04
N GLY A 508 -9.63 4.78 28.01
CA GLY A 508 -8.87 6.02 27.81
C GLY A 508 -7.72 5.88 26.83
N SER A 509 -7.21 4.68 26.55
CA SER A 509 -6.20 4.46 25.52
C SER A 509 -6.83 4.40 24.12
N VAL A 510 -6.08 4.76 23.09
CA VAL A 510 -6.43 4.51 21.69
C VAL A 510 -5.95 3.12 21.31
N ALA A 511 -6.73 2.38 20.52
CA ALA A 511 -6.30 1.08 20.02
C ALA A 511 -5.14 1.25 19.01
N HIS A 512 -4.15 0.37 19.08
CA HIS A 512 -3.08 0.33 18.07
C HIS A 512 -3.61 -0.07 16.70
N ASP A 513 -4.49 -1.05 16.63
CA ASP A 513 -5.10 -1.57 15.41
C ASP A 513 -6.59 -1.88 15.63
N LEU A 514 -7.32 -2.12 14.56
CA LEU A 514 -8.73 -2.52 14.59
C LEU A 514 -8.91 -4.03 14.41
N GLY A 515 -8.02 -4.80 15.01
CA GLY A 515 -7.97 -6.25 14.98
C GLY A 515 -6.82 -6.81 14.15
N ALA A 516 -6.72 -8.13 14.07
CA ALA A 516 -5.76 -8.84 13.23
C ALA A 516 -6.41 -10.00 12.49
N MET A 517 -5.91 -10.30 11.30
CA MET A 517 -6.29 -11.53 10.58
C MET A 517 -5.55 -12.72 11.20
N PRO A 518 -6.13 -13.82 11.46
CA PRO A 518 -7.53 -14.25 11.41
C PRO A 518 -7.97 -14.96 12.71
N LYS A 519 -8.26 -14.23 13.69
CA LYS A 519 -8.97 -14.82 14.82
C LYS A 519 -10.47 -14.68 14.52
N GLY A 520 -11.20 -15.76 14.26
CA GLY A 520 -12.65 -15.86 14.05
C GLY A 520 -13.54 -14.63 13.85
N HIS A 521 -13.22 -13.50 14.49
CA HIS A 521 -13.85 -12.18 14.35
C HIS A 521 -12.79 -11.09 14.49
N PRO A 522 -11.90 -10.94 13.49
CA PRO A 522 -10.72 -10.09 13.61
C PRO A 522 -11.04 -8.60 13.57
N LEU A 523 -12.19 -8.21 13.03
CA LEU A 523 -12.54 -6.83 12.77
C LEU A 523 -13.27 -6.23 13.97
N ARG A 524 -12.53 -5.64 14.91
CA ARG A 524 -13.08 -5.07 16.14
C ARG A 524 -12.30 -3.81 16.55
N ASN A 525 -12.92 -2.99 17.40
CA ASN A 525 -12.32 -1.73 17.87
C ASN A 525 -11.39 -1.93 19.07
N VAL A 526 -10.66 -3.03 19.12
CA VAL A 526 -9.64 -3.32 20.12
C VAL A 526 -8.42 -3.91 19.46
N SER A 527 -7.26 -3.53 19.94
CA SER A 527 -5.97 -3.95 19.40
C SER A 527 -5.73 -5.44 19.54
N ASP A 528 -5.24 -6.09 18.48
CA ASP A 528 -4.70 -7.45 18.54
C ASP A 528 -3.16 -7.49 18.63
N TYR A 529 -2.50 -6.33 18.56
CA TYR A 529 -1.06 -6.21 18.73
C TYR A 529 -0.62 -6.69 20.13
N ALA A 530 0.29 -7.63 20.19
CA ALA A 530 0.69 -8.32 21.43
C ALA A 530 2.20 -8.26 21.71
N TRP A 531 2.98 -7.55 20.92
CA TRP A 531 4.42 -7.44 21.15
C TRP A 531 4.73 -6.59 22.37
N TYR A 532 4.07 -5.44 22.50
CA TYR A 532 4.19 -4.51 23.60
C TYR A 532 2.82 -4.08 24.11
N ASN A 533 2.74 -3.53 25.30
CA ASN A 533 1.49 -3.03 25.88
C ASN A 533 1.13 -1.65 25.33
N ASN A 534 0.44 -1.63 24.19
CA ASN A 534 0.03 -0.39 23.53
C ASN A 534 -1.07 0.42 24.26
N ASN A 535 -1.61 -0.07 25.39
CA ASN A 535 -2.51 0.74 26.23
C ASN A 535 -1.81 1.99 26.80
N TYR A 536 -0.48 1.97 26.85
CA TYR A 536 0.34 3.07 27.39
C TYR A 536 1.16 3.80 26.32
N TRP A 537 0.88 3.56 25.03
CA TRP A 537 1.53 4.30 23.96
C TRP A 537 1.01 5.74 23.90
N VAL A 538 1.92 6.69 23.92
CA VAL A 538 1.60 8.11 24.09
C VAL A 538 1.44 8.88 22.79
N ASP A 539 1.89 8.34 21.67
CA ASP A 539 1.76 8.96 20.33
C ASP A 539 0.40 8.69 19.64
N LEU A 540 -0.31 7.60 20.00
CA LEU A 540 -1.55 7.20 19.33
C LEU A 540 -2.66 8.26 19.47
N PHE A 541 -2.87 8.76 20.68
CA PHE A 541 -3.91 9.76 20.94
C PHE A 541 -3.63 11.11 20.24
N PRO A 542 -2.44 11.72 20.34
CA PRO A 542 -2.12 12.95 19.63
C PRO A 542 -2.28 12.85 18.11
N LYS A 543 -1.83 11.76 17.50
CA LYS A 543 -2.04 11.48 16.07
C LYS A 543 -3.52 11.43 15.72
N LEU A 544 -4.32 10.72 16.51
CA LEU A 544 -5.77 10.67 16.32
C LEU A 544 -6.40 12.07 16.38
N MET A 545 -5.94 12.95 17.27
CA MET A 545 -6.47 14.34 17.37
C MET A 545 -6.19 15.13 16.10
N MET A 546 -4.97 15.04 15.58
CA MET A 546 -4.62 15.68 14.30
C MET A 546 -5.40 15.07 13.13
N ARG A 547 -5.59 13.74 13.12
CA ARG A 547 -6.38 13.02 12.12
C ARG A 547 -7.87 13.43 12.14
N VAL A 548 -8.47 13.56 13.33
CA VAL A 548 -9.85 14.05 13.50
C VAL A 548 -9.99 15.47 12.97
N LEU A 549 -9.11 16.40 13.38
CA LEU A 549 -9.15 17.78 12.88
C LEU A 549 -8.99 17.83 11.36
N ARG A 550 -8.06 17.07 10.80
CA ARG A 550 -7.88 16.97 9.35
C ARG A 550 -9.18 16.56 8.65
N ASN A 551 -9.82 15.50 9.14
CA ASN A 551 -11.07 15.00 8.54
C ASN A 551 -12.16 16.07 8.58
N VAL A 552 -12.34 16.74 9.71
CA VAL A 552 -13.32 17.84 9.85
C VAL A 552 -12.99 18.98 8.90
N LYS A 553 -11.75 19.38 8.76
CA LYS A 553 -11.36 20.49 7.89
C LYS A 553 -11.54 20.19 6.39
N PHE A 554 -11.28 18.97 5.95
CA PHE A 554 -11.41 18.57 4.55
C PHE A 554 -12.83 18.15 4.15
N THR A 555 -13.67 17.75 5.11
CA THR A 555 -15.06 17.34 4.83
C THR A 555 -16.12 18.35 5.26
N GLY A 556 -15.80 19.21 6.21
CA GLY A 556 -16.76 20.12 6.84
C GLY A 556 -17.69 19.44 7.84
N ASP A 557 -17.44 18.18 8.25
CA ASP A 557 -18.33 17.38 9.10
C ASP A 557 -18.23 17.78 10.57
N MET A 558 -18.91 18.88 10.91
CA MET A 558 -19.00 19.39 12.27
C MET A 558 -19.83 18.49 13.20
N ASP A 559 -20.74 17.70 12.67
CA ASP A 559 -21.57 16.81 13.48
C ASP A 559 -20.76 15.63 13.99
N PHE A 560 -19.82 15.12 13.18
CA PHE A 560 -18.82 14.15 13.62
C PHE A 560 -18.00 14.67 14.81
N LEU A 561 -17.54 15.91 14.74
CA LEU A 561 -16.78 16.53 15.82
C LEU A 561 -17.60 16.70 17.10
N LYS A 562 -18.83 17.26 16.99
CA LYS A 562 -19.71 17.46 18.13
C LYS A 562 -20.05 16.14 18.83
N LYS A 563 -20.38 15.10 18.05
CA LYS A 563 -20.70 13.77 18.58
C LYS A 563 -19.58 13.21 19.46
N ASN A 564 -18.33 13.41 19.05
CA ASN A 564 -17.18 12.75 19.62
C ASN A 564 -16.41 13.59 20.66
N TRP A 565 -16.73 14.88 20.81
CA TRP A 565 -15.92 15.84 21.56
C TRP A 565 -15.66 15.44 23.03
N GLU A 566 -16.68 14.97 23.74
CA GLU A 566 -16.54 14.54 25.14
C GLU A 566 -15.60 13.33 25.27
N THR A 567 -15.66 12.38 24.32
CA THR A 567 -14.75 11.24 24.26
C THR A 567 -13.32 11.68 24.02
N LEU A 568 -13.11 12.66 23.14
CA LEU A 568 -11.77 13.20 22.87
C LEU A 568 -11.19 13.92 24.10
N LYS A 569 -11.98 14.72 24.80
CA LYS A 569 -11.52 15.33 26.09
C LYS A 569 -11.17 14.29 27.13
N PHE A 570 -11.98 13.23 27.26
CA PHE A 570 -11.69 12.13 28.16
C PHE A 570 -10.40 11.39 27.80
N GLY A 571 -10.13 11.19 26.49
CA GLY A 571 -8.88 10.60 26.01
C GLY A 571 -7.65 11.44 26.39
N LEU A 572 -7.73 12.77 26.25
CA LEU A 572 -6.67 13.66 26.71
C LEU A 572 -6.43 13.53 28.23
N ASP A 573 -7.52 13.53 29.03
CA ASP A 573 -7.40 13.35 30.49
C ASP A 573 -6.74 12.02 30.89
N SER A 574 -6.93 11.01 30.07
CA SER A 574 -6.31 9.72 30.27
C SER A 574 -4.84 9.71 29.85
N LEU A 575 -4.51 10.37 28.75
CA LEU A 575 -3.11 10.52 28.32
C LEU A 575 -2.28 11.31 29.34
N LEU A 576 -2.81 12.40 29.87
CA LEU A 576 -2.12 13.23 30.88
C LEU A 576 -1.81 12.50 32.20
N LYS A 577 -2.44 11.34 32.47
CA LYS A 577 -2.09 10.48 33.60
C LYS A 577 -0.82 9.67 33.38
N LEU A 578 -0.35 9.62 32.14
CA LEU A 578 0.90 8.95 31.76
C LEU A 578 2.12 9.88 31.84
N ASP A 579 1.94 11.09 32.31
CA ASP A 579 3.01 12.02 32.74
C ASP A 579 3.42 11.63 34.17
N PHE A 580 4.34 10.67 34.30
CA PHE A 580 4.73 10.08 35.60
C PHE A 580 5.79 10.91 36.35
N ASP A 581 6.47 11.80 35.66
CA ASP A 581 7.47 12.67 36.30
C ASP A 581 6.95 14.10 36.55
N GLY A 582 5.80 14.44 35.99
CA GLY A 582 5.10 15.69 36.19
C GLY A 582 5.70 16.85 35.39
N ASP A 583 6.41 16.54 34.32
CA ASP A 583 7.07 17.53 33.49
C ASP A 583 6.14 18.12 32.41
N GLY A 584 4.97 17.54 32.22
CA GLY A 584 3.94 17.98 31.28
C GLY A 584 3.97 17.30 29.91
N ILE A 585 4.85 16.32 29.69
CA ILE A 585 4.88 15.45 28.52
C ILE A 585 4.62 14.01 28.97
N PRO A 586 3.61 13.33 28.43
CA PRO A 586 3.37 11.92 28.76
C PRO A 586 4.53 11.04 28.26
N GLU A 587 5.11 10.22 29.15
CA GLU A 587 6.21 9.28 28.82
C GLU A 587 5.75 7.86 28.57
N GLY A 588 4.49 7.54 28.85
CA GLY A 588 4.05 6.16 28.86
C GLY A 588 4.53 5.40 30.09
N TYR A 589 4.49 4.08 30.03
CA TYR A 589 4.96 3.25 31.15
C TYR A 589 6.50 3.30 31.21
N PRO A 590 7.13 3.59 32.37
CA PRO A 590 8.56 3.89 32.45
C PRO A 590 9.49 2.79 31.94
N GLU A 591 9.01 1.56 31.86
CA GLU A 591 9.82 0.38 31.54
C GLU A 591 9.37 -0.31 30.24
N ASP A 592 8.53 0.34 29.41
CA ASP A 592 7.99 -0.27 28.20
C ASP A 592 8.16 0.65 26.98
N VAL A 593 7.97 0.08 25.80
CA VAL A 593 7.89 0.82 24.54
C VAL A 593 6.66 1.70 24.55
N LYS A 594 6.80 2.94 24.09
CA LYS A 594 5.81 3.98 24.29
C LYS A 594 5.26 4.62 23.00
N ASN A 595 5.76 4.21 21.83
CA ASN A 595 5.32 4.75 20.56
C ASN A 595 5.64 3.82 19.36
N THR A 596 5.28 4.26 18.14
CA THR A 596 5.49 3.55 16.87
C THR A 596 6.94 3.12 16.58
N PHE A 597 7.92 3.72 17.25
CA PHE A 597 9.34 3.34 17.10
C PHE A 597 9.73 2.32 18.18
N ASP A 598 9.12 1.16 18.09
CA ASP A 598 9.10 0.09 19.11
C ASP A 598 10.44 -0.66 19.31
N ASN A 599 11.49 -0.30 18.58
CA ASN A 599 12.85 -0.77 18.79
C ASN A 599 13.86 0.37 19.10
N LEU A 600 13.37 1.57 19.40
CA LEU A 600 14.20 2.64 19.94
C LEU A 600 14.13 2.64 21.48
N VAL A 601 15.29 2.79 22.11
CA VAL A 601 15.35 2.97 23.57
C VAL A 601 15.10 4.44 23.88
N LEU A 602 13.92 4.75 24.40
CA LEU A 602 13.48 6.08 24.77
C LEU A 602 13.18 6.13 26.29
N PHE A 603 13.59 7.20 26.93
CA PHE A 603 13.39 7.42 28.36
C PHE A 603 13.11 8.90 28.65
N GLY A 604 12.34 9.18 29.70
CA GLY A 604 11.90 10.54 30.03
C GLY A 604 11.16 11.20 28.85
N ALA A 605 11.27 12.51 28.72
CA ALA A 605 10.75 13.22 27.57
C ALA A 605 11.61 12.95 26.32
N ASP A 606 10.99 12.64 25.18
CA ASP A 606 11.66 12.55 23.88
C ASP A 606 11.11 13.53 22.85
N ALA A 607 11.91 13.83 21.85
CA ALA A 607 11.58 14.86 20.86
C ALA A 607 10.39 14.51 20.00
N TYR A 608 10.17 13.22 19.68
CA TYR A 608 9.05 12.79 18.84
C TYR A 608 7.74 12.88 19.61
N ASP A 609 7.63 12.21 20.76
CA ASP A 609 6.40 12.20 21.57
C ASP A 609 6.03 13.60 22.06
N ALA A 610 7.04 14.41 22.45
CA ALA A 610 6.82 15.80 22.86
C ALA A 610 6.19 16.64 21.73
N THR A 611 6.73 16.53 20.51
CA THR A 611 6.16 17.27 19.36
C THR A 611 4.81 16.72 18.93
N GLN A 612 4.57 15.39 18.99
CA GLN A 612 3.27 14.78 18.74
C GLN A 612 2.23 15.27 19.76
N PHE A 613 2.56 15.27 21.05
CA PHE A 613 1.69 15.75 22.12
C PHE A 613 1.28 17.22 21.89
N LEU A 614 2.24 18.09 21.58
CA LEU A 614 1.98 19.49 21.30
C LEU A 614 1.12 19.69 20.04
N GLY A 615 1.38 18.94 18.97
CA GLY A 615 0.55 18.93 17.76
C GLY A 615 -0.88 18.48 18.04
N GLY A 616 -1.04 17.42 18.83
CA GLY A 616 -2.34 16.94 19.29
C GLY A 616 -3.09 17.97 20.13
N CYS A 617 -2.41 18.63 21.06
CA CYS A 617 -2.98 19.75 21.85
C CYS A 617 -3.41 20.91 20.94
N GLN A 618 -2.58 21.33 19.98
CA GLN A 618 -2.96 22.37 19.01
C GLN A 618 -4.21 21.98 18.21
N ALA A 619 -4.27 20.71 17.75
CA ALA A 619 -5.45 20.20 17.04
C ALA A 619 -6.70 20.28 17.93
N MET A 620 -6.60 19.90 19.19
CA MET A 620 -7.69 19.97 20.16
C MET A 620 -8.09 21.42 20.49
N ILE A 621 -7.14 22.34 20.67
CA ILE A 621 -7.43 23.77 20.86
C ILE A 621 -8.26 24.29 19.68
N LYS A 622 -7.85 23.94 18.45
CA LYS A 622 -8.58 24.34 17.26
C LYS A 622 -10.00 23.75 17.21
N MET A 623 -10.17 22.49 17.58
CA MET A 623 -11.49 21.85 17.68
C MET A 623 -12.36 22.49 18.77
N ALA A 624 -11.80 22.82 19.93
CA ALA A 624 -12.49 23.57 21.01
C ALA A 624 -13.00 24.94 20.52
N GLN A 625 -12.15 25.69 19.78
CA GLN A 625 -12.52 26.96 19.16
C GLN A 625 -13.68 26.81 18.16
N MET A 626 -13.62 25.75 17.30
CA MET A 626 -14.70 25.46 16.35
C MET A 626 -16.03 25.14 17.05
N LEU A 627 -15.98 24.51 18.22
CA LEU A 627 -17.13 24.15 19.04
C LEU A 627 -17.53 25.28 20.03
N LYS A 628 -16.71 26.31 20.20
CA LYS A 628 -16.84 27.39 21.19
C LYS A 628 -16.79 26.89 22.64
N ASP A 629 -16.08 25.81 22.90
CA ASP A 629 -15.81 25.24 24.23
C ASP A 629 -14.63 25.99 24.89
N LYS A 630 -14.89 27.07 25.60
CA LYS A 630 -13.87 27.91 26.22
C LYS A 630 -13.15 27.24 27.38
N ASP A 631 -13.87 26.45 28.16
CA ASP A 631 -13.29 25.74 29.31
C ASP A 631 -12.35 24.61 28.81
N GLY A 632 -12.79 23.87 27.80
CA GLY A 632 -11.96 22.88 27.10
C GLY A 632 -10.72 23.53 26.49
N GLU A 633 -10.87 24.65 25.77
CA GLU A 633 -9.76 25.41 25.20
C GLU A 633 -8.72 25.79 26.27
N ALA A 634 -9.15 26.36 27.38
CA ALA A 634 -8.27 26.82 28.46
C ALA A 634 -7.52 25.65 29.14
N LYS A 635 -8.20 24.52 29.35
CA LYS A 635 -7.60 23.31 29.92
C LYS A 635 -6.53 22.74 28.99
N ILE A 636 -6.81 22.63 27.70
CA ILE A 636 -5.88 22.07 26.72
C ILE A 636 -4.69 23.03 26.54
N GLN A 637 -4.93 24.36 26.53
CA GLN A 637 -3.86 25.35 26.46
C GLN A 637 -2.88 25.22 27.63
N LYS A 638 -3.39 24.96 28.84
CA LYS A 638 -2.53 24.76 30.01
C LYS A 638 -1.62 23.52 29.81
N ALA A 639 -2.16 22.40 29.30
CA ALA A 639 -1.37 21.21 29.01
C ALA A 639 -0.32 21.47 27.92
N PHE A 640 -0.70 22.18 26.86
CA PHE A 640 0.22 22.63 25.82
C PHE A 640 1.39 23.46 26.39
N ASP A 641 1.09 24.47 27.25
CA ASP A 641 2.11 25.38 27.81
C ASP A 641 3.09 24.62 28.71
N GLN A 642 2.61 23.62 29.47
CA GLN A 642 3.46 22.76 30.29
C GLN A 642 4.38 21.92 29.42
N GLY A 643 3.82 21.19 28.42
CA GLY A 643 4.59 20.35 27.50
C GLY A 643 5.59 21.17 26.67
N TRP A 644 5.23 22.40 26.29
CA TRP A 644 6.16 23.30 25.59
C TRP A 644 7.41 23.60 26.42
N ASN A 645 7.22 23.90 27.72
CA ASN A 645 8.34 24.16 28.62
C ASN A 645 9.29 22.96 28.75
N SER A 646 8.78 21.75 28.64
CA SER A 646 9.61 20.54 28.69
C SER A 646 10.28 20.26 27.35
N LEU A 647 9.61 20.48 26.22
CA LEU A 647 10.26 20.40 24.91
C LEU A 647 11.45 21.35 24.79
N GLU A 648 11.35 22.56 25.39
CA GLU A 648 12.48 23.52 25.41
C GLU A 648 13.73 22.99 26.12
N LYS A 649 13.58 22.07 27.09
CA LYS A 649 14.73 21.43 27.77
C LYS A 649 15.49 20.48 26.84
N LEU A 650 14.85 19.95 25.79
CA LEU A 650 15.50 19.12 24.78
C LEU A 650 16.29 19.94 23.74
N TRP A 651 16.14 21.28 23.73
CA TRP A 651 16.78 22.10 22.72
C TRP A 651 18.30 22.11 22.84
N ARG A 652 18.98 21.73 21.77
CA ARG A 652 20.43 21.75 21.62
C ARG A 652 20.85 22.82 20.65
N ASP A 653 21.66 23.78 21.10
CA ASP A 653 22.38 24.74 20.27
C ASP A 653 23.87 24.63 20.57
N GLY A 654 24.64 24.11 19.66
CA GLY A 654 26.06 23.83 19.89
C GLY A 654 26.82 23.50 18.60
N LYS A 655 27.92 22.82 18.77
CA LYS A 655 28.78 22.35 17.67
C LYS A 655 29.16 20.88 17.93
N ASN A 656 29.30 20.12 16.83
CA ASN A 656 29.87 18.77 16.91
C ASN A 656 31.41 18.79 16.98
N LYS A 657 32.03 17.63 17.07
CA LYS A 657 33.50 17.49 17.13
C LYS A 657 34.22 18.03 15.90
N LYS A 658 33.48 18.15 14.77
CA LYS A 658 34.03 18.77 13.54
C LYS A 658 33.88 20.29 13.47
N GLY A 659 33.30 20.92 14.52
CA GLY A 659 33.03 22.36 14.57
C GLY A 659 31.77 22.79 13.82
N GLU A 660 30.96 21.88 13.32
CA GLU A 660 29.72 22.18 12.59
C GLU A 660 28.63 22.54 13.57
N LYS A 661 27.83 23.56 13.23
CA LYS A 661 26.74 24.04 14.06
C LYS A 661 25.60 23.01 14.11
N LEU A 662 25.16 22.65 15.33
CA LEU A 662 24.02 21.76 15.59
C LEU A 662 22.92 22.56 16.28
N GLN A 663 21.71 22.50 15.72
CA GLN A 663 20.50 23.09 16.29
C GLN A 663 19.34 22.13 16.06
N TYR A 664 18.89 21.44 17.12
CA TYR A 664 17.86 20.39 17.05
C TYR A 664 17.36 20.06 18.45
N TYR A 665 16.31 19.27 18.58
CA TYR A 665 15.94 18.63 19.84
C TYR A 665 16.68 17.31 19.96
N ILE A 666 17.35 17.09 21.10
CA ILE A 666 18.00 15.79 21.39
C ILE A 666 16.95 14.69 21.45
N THR A 667 17.34 13.46 21.17
CA THR A 667 16.41 12.33 21.09
C THR A 667 15.60 12.17 22.36
N CYS A 668 16.21 12.11 23.54
CA CYS A 668 15.49 12.08 24.80
C CYS A 668 16.33 12.57 25.98
N TYR A 669 15.64 12.92 27.08
CA TYR A 669 16.23 13.39 28.34
C TYR A 669 15.36 13.00 29.52
N ASP A 670 15.98 12.44 30.55
CA ASP A 670 15.35 12.12 31.83
C ASP A 670 15.84 13.11 32.91
N PRO A 671 15.00 14.01 33.38
CA PRO A 671 15.42 15.00 34.40
C PRO A 671 15.69 14.37 35.79
N LYS A 672 15.17 13.17 36.10
CA LYS A 672 15.38 12.49 37.35
C LYS A 672 16.78 11.87 37.47
N THR A 673 17.25 11.27 36.38
CA THR A 673 18.55 10.62 36.32
C THR A 673 19.63 11.50 35.72
N GLY A 674 19.26 12.53 34.96
CA GLY A 674 20.14 13.35 34.15
C GLY A 674 20.66 12.66 32.90
N ASN A 675 20.15 11.49 32.56
CA ASN A 675 20.52 10.77 31.35
C ASN A 675 19.99 11.52 30.11
N ALA A 676 20.79 11.55 29.06
CA ALA A 676 20.44 12.17 27.79
C ALA A 676 20.92 11.32 26.63
N ASN A 677 20.08 11.14 25.61
CA ASN A 677 20.46 10.66 24.29
C ASN A 677 20.53 11.87 23.34
N THR A 678 21.74 12.22 22.92
CA THR A 678 22.00 13.39 22.06
C THR A 678 22.00 13.06 20.56
N ASP A 679 21.57 11.91 20.15
CA ASP A 679 21.45 11.54 18.75
C ASP A 679 20.52 12.50 18.01
N VAL A 680 20.76 12.66 16.72
CA VAL A 680 19.95 13.50 15.83
C VAL A 680 18.87 12.64 15.19
N TRP A 681 17.64 12.88 15.57
CA TRP A 681 16.49 12.11 15.09
C TRP A 681 15.81 12.79 13.90
N THR A 682 15.52 12.05 12.83
CA THR A 682 14.90 12.58 11.61
C THR A 682 13.42 12.95 11.84
N ASN A 683 12.69 12.17 12.65
CA ASN A 683 11.24 12.29 12.84
C ASN A 683 10.81 13.30 13.92
N GLN A 684 11.71 14.11 14.46
CA GLN A 684 11.39 15.05 15.53
C GLN A 684 10.41 16.18 15.13
N LEU A 685 10.05 16.30 13.86
CA LEU A 685 9.12 17.32 13.34
C LEU A 685 7.87 16.72 12.65
N ASP A 686 7.55 15.46 12.84
CA ASP A 686 6.42 14.83 12.17
C ASP A 686 5.08 15.51 12.51
N ALA A 687 4.89 15.96 13.75
CA ALA A 687 3.69 16.70 14.13
C ALA A 687 3.52 18.02 13.35
N LEU A 688 4.63 18.69 13.00
CA LEU A 688 4.56 19.90 12.17
C LEU A 688 4.04 19.56 10.77
N TRP A 689 4.50 18.45 10.21
CA TRP A 689 4.03 17.95 8.92
C TRP A 689 2.51 17.74 8.94
N TYR A 690 1.95 17.10 9.99
CA TYR A 690 0.52 16.94 10.16
C TYR A 690 -0.21 18.30 10.21
N MET A 691 0.27 19.24 11.05
CA MET A 691 -0.39 20.53 11.24
C MET A 691 -0.34 21.37 9.97
N ILE A 692 0.78 21.39 9.25
CA ILE A 692 0.90 22.07 7.96
C ILE A 692 -0.08 21.48 6.94
N ALA A 693 -0.17 20.16 6.85
CA ALA A 693 -1.08 19.48 5.92
C ALA A 693 -2.57 19.79 6.24
N ILE A 694 -2.90 20.03 7.49
CA ILE A 694 -4.24 20.45 7.92
C ILE A 694 -4.49 21.94 7.61
N GLY A 695 -3.48 22.70 7.27
CA GLY A 695 -3.57 24.15 7.04
C GLY A 695 -3.58 24.96 8.33
N GLU A 696 -2.93 24.49 9.38
CA GLU A 696 -2.73 25.20 10.64
C GLU A 696 -1.27 25.65 10.79
N GLU A 697 -1.03 26.68 11.58
CA GLU A 697 0.33 27.12 11.92
C GLU A 697 0.93 26.17 12.95
N PRO A 698 2.10 25.53 12.66
CA PRO A 698 2.76 24.67 13.63
C PRO A 698 3.29 25.43 14.85
N CYS A 699 3.34 24.77 16.02
CA CYS A 699 3.84 25.36 17.25
C CYS A 699 5.32 25.74 17.23
N ILE A 700 6.16 24.99 16.52
CA ILE A 700 7.59 25.26 16.45
C ILE A 700 7.84 26.43 15.48
N PRO A 701 8.56 27.48 15.90
CA PRO A 701 8.88 28.64 15.04
C PRO A 701 9.64 28.22 13.77
N ALA A 702 9.31 28.89 12.64
CA ALA A 702 9.82 28.51 11.32
C ALA A 702 11.35 28.57 11.18
N ASP A 703 12.01 29.47 11.89
CA ASP A 703 13.47 29.56 11.92
C ASP A 703 14.11 28.39 12.67
N ARG A 704 13.48 27.97 13.78
CA ARG A 704 13.88 26.77 14.53
C ARG A 704 13.66 25.51 13.71
N ALA A 705 12.51 25.35 13.08
CA ALA A 705 12.24 24.23 12.19
C ALA A 705 13.28 24.15 11.05
N ARG A 706 13.62 25.26 10.41
CA ARG A 706 14.70 25.30 9.41
C ARG A 706 16.07 24.90 9.98
N ALA A 707 16.39 25.30 11.20
CA ALA A 707 17.65 24.95 11.84
C ALA A 707 17.76 23.45 12.11
N ILE A 708 16.66 22.85 12.60
CA ILE A 708 16.53 21.40 12.79
C ILE A 708 16.71 20.66 11.46
N LEU A 709 15.95 21.06 10.44
CA LEU A 709 16.00 20.44 9.11
C LEU A 709 17.41 20.48 8.50
N LYS A 710 18.12 21.59 8.67
CA LYS A 710 19.53 21.71 8.22
C LYS A 710 20.45 20.78 9.00
N THR A 711 20.25 20.63 10.29
CA THR A 711 21.03 19.71 11.12
C THR A 711 20.79 18.27 10.69
N VAL A 712 19.54 17.83 10.58
CA VAL A 712 19.17 16.49 10.11
C VAL A 712 19.71 16.22 8.70
N TYR A 713 19.52 17.17 7.77
CA TYR A 713 19.96 17.00 6.39
C TYR A 713 21.46 16.70 6.30
N ARG A 714 22.27 17.41 7.06
CA ARG A 714 23.73 17.23 7.07
C ARG A 714 24.14 15.98 7.83
N THR A 715 23.51 15.70 8.99
CA THR A 715 24.00 14.69 9.94
C THR A 715 23.52 13.29 9.57
N ASN A 716 22.25 13.16 9.16
CA ASN A 716 21.62 11.84 9.01
C ASN A 716 21.75 11.23 7.59
N HIS A 717 22.40 11.94 6.66
CA HIS A 717 22.62 11.43 5.30
C HIS A 717 23.39 10.11 5.32
N SER A 718 22.95 9.15 4.50
CA SER A 718 23.58 7.86 4.25
C SER A 718 23.44 7.46 2.78
N PHE A 719 23.96 6.31 2.38
CA PHE A 719 23.93 5.87 0.98
C PHE A 719 22.50 5.67 0.45
N MET A 720 21.60 5.08 1.25
CA MET A 720 20.23 4.78 0.84
C MET A 720 19.26 5.95 1.07
N GLY A 721 19.60 6.94 1.87
CA GLY A 721 18.75 8.09 2.21
C GLY A 721 19.19 8.74 3.51
N TRP A 722 18.23 9.27 4.27
CA TRP A 722 18.48 9.83 5.60
C TRP A 722 18.06 8.80 6.65
N ALA A 723 19.04 8.31 7.42
CA ALA A 723 18.80 7.37 8.50
C ALA A 723 17.89 7.98 9.57
N MET A 724 17.17 7.14 10.30
CA MET A 724 16.29 7.60 11.36
C MET A 724 17.07 8.38 12.42
N CYS A 725 18.18 7.82 12.91
CA CYS A 725 19.04 8.46 13.87
C CYS A 725 20.52 8.37 13.44
N LYS A 726 21.29 9.39 13.77
CA LYS A 726 22.75 9.35 13.78
C LYS A 726 23.28 10.13 14.99
N THR A 727 24.45 9.75 15.45
CA THR A 727 25.14 10.54 16.49
C THR A 727 25.38 11.97 16.00
N GLU A 728 25.62 12.93 16.90
CA GLU A 728 25.95 14.32 16.57
C GLU A 728 27.11 14.46 15.54
N ASN A 729 27.98 13.47 15.46
CA ASN A 729 29.11 13.45 14.54
C ASN A 729 28.82 12.74 13.22
N GLY A 730 27.59 12.30 13.00
CA GLY A 730 27.14 11.62 11.79
C GLY A 730 27.51 10.12 11.73
N ALA A 731 27.93 9.51 12.84
CA ALA A 731 28.14 8.07 12.90
C ALA A 731 26.80 7.33 13.05
N PRO A 732 26.69 6.09 12.55
CA PRO A 732 25.53 5.23 12.82
C PRO A 732 25.33 5.02 14.32
N VAL A 733 24.08 4.84 14.73
CA VAL A 733 23.71 4.44 16.10
C VAL A 733 23.64 2.91 16.19
N GLU A 734 23.63 2.39 17.40
CA GLU A 734 23.55 0.92 17.63
C GLU A 734 22.12 0.37 17.53
N SER A 735 21.11 1.22 17.75
CA SER A 735 19.69 0.81 17.67
C SER A 735 19.35 0.23 16.30
N ASP A 736 18.63 -0.87 16.29
CA ASP A 736 18.19 -1.53 15.06
C ASP A 736 17.32 -0.63 14.18
N GLN A 737 16.32 0.06 14.74
CA GLN A 737 15.52 1.03 13.97
C GLN A 737 16.28 2.34 13.71
N GLY A 738 17.08 2.80 14.66
CA GLY A 738 17.79 4.08 14.56
C GLY A 738 18.76 4.15 13.37
N LYS A 739 19.42 3.04 13.02
CA LYS A 739 20.34 2.96 11.90
C LYS A 739 19.69 2.77 10.54
N ASP A 740 18.36 2.56 10.49
CA ASP A 740 17.62 2.30 9.26
C ASP A 740 17.17 3.59 8.57
N VAL A 741 16.95 3.49 7.26
CA VAL A 741 16.27 4.49 6.45
C VAL A 741 14.80 4.08 6.35
N TYR A 742 13.91 4.92 6.88
CA TYR A 742 12.48 4.77 6.70
C TYR A 742 12.01 5.59 5.50
N THR A 743 11.35 4.96 4.56
CA THR A 743 10.85 5.62 3.34
C THR A 743 9.86 6.74 3.70
N THR A 744 8.97 6.48 4.64
CA THR A 744 8.01 7.46 5.14
C THR A 744 8.68 8.66 5.79
N SER A 745 9.65 8.44 6.69
CA SER A 745 10.41 9.52 7.34
C SER A 745 11.10 10.40 6.32
N ASN A 746 11.65 9.80 5.27
CA ASN A 746 12.29 10.54 4.19
C ASN A 746 11.28 11.36 3.37
N TYR A 747 10.06 10.84 3.12
CA TYR A 747 9.01 11.61 2.44
C TYR A 747 8.54 12.79 3.28
N VAL A 748 8.28 12.59 4.57
CA VAL A 748 7.91 13.66 5.51
C VAL A 748 9.01 14.72 5.57
N PHE A 749 10.27 14.29 5.71
CA PHE A 749 11.43 15.16 5.72
C PHE A 749 11.55 15.98 4.43
N ALA A 750 11.41 15.36 3.25
CA ALA A 750 11.44 16.06 1.97
C ALA A 750 10.36 17.15 1.86
N GLN A 751 9.16 16.85 2.32
CA GLN A 751 8.02 17.77 2.29
C GLN A 751 8.24 18.96 3.23
N LEU A 752 8.76 18.72 4.44
CA LEU A 752 9.14 19.79 5.37
C LEU A 752 10.26 20.66 4.80
N LEU A 753 11.31 20.07 4.21
CA LEU A 753 12.37 20.82 3.53
C LEU A 753 11.78 21.76 2.47
N GLU A 754 10.89 21.28 1.62
CA GLU A 754 10.29 22.11 0.57
C GLU A 754 9.37 23.20 1.14
N TYR A 755 8.57 22.88 2.14
CA TYR A 755 7.70 23.84 2.79
C TYR A 755 8.50 25.02 3.38
N TYR A 756 9.60 24.72 4.05
CA TYR A 756 10.48 25.71 4.66
C TYR A 756 11.51 26.34 3.70
N GLY A 757 11.40 26.12 2.39
CA GLY A 757 12.17 26.81 1.34
C GLY A 757 13.49 26.15 0.98
N MET A 758 13.72 24.89 1.38
CA MET A 758 14.91 24.09 1.07
C MET A 758 14.61 23.11 -0.09
N ALA A 759 14.14 23.66 -1.22
CA ALA A 759 13.65 22.87 -2.35
C ALA A 759 14.74 22.02 -3.04
N LYS A 760 15.99 22.46 -3.02
CA LYS A 760 17.12 21.67 -3.59
C LYS A 760 17.34 20.40 -2.78
N GLU A 761 17.38 20.54 -1.48
CA GLU A 761 17.56 19.45 -0.52
C GLU A 761 16.36 18.48 -0.56
N SER A 762 15.15 19.00 -0.63
CA SER A 762 13.93 18.19 -0.84
C SER A 762 14.04 17.29 -2.07
N LYS A 763 14.42 17.86 -3.21
CA LYS A 763 14.59 17.10 -4.46
C LYS A 763 15.65 16.01 -4.36
N GLU A 764 16.70 16.24 -3.59
CA GLU A 764 17.74 15.26 -3.36
C GLU A 764 17.20 14.08 -2.55
N VAL A 765 16.42 14.34 -1.50
CA VAL A 765 15.75 13.29 -0.73
C VAL A 765 14.82 12.48 -1.64
N TYR A 766 13.97 13.13 -2.43
CA TYR A 766 13.11 12.41 -3.39
C TYR A 766 13.89 11.61 -4.42
N LYS A 767 15.06 12.08 -4.84
CA LYS A 767 15.94 11.32 -5.76
C LYS A 767 16.48 10.04 -5.11
N HIS A 768 16.80 10.07 -3.80
CA HIS A 768 17.21 8.87 -3.07
C HIS A 768 16.02 7.89 -2.92
N MET A 769 14.85 8.37 -2.55
CA MET A 769 13.67 7.53 -2.42
C MET A 769 13.24 6.92 -3.76
N ASP A 770 13.39 7.67 -4.85
CA ASP A 770 13.17 7.16 -6.19
C ASP A 770 14.09 5.97 -6.54
N ARG A 771 15.37 6.06 -6.15
CA ARG A 771 16.32 4.94 -6.28
C ARG A 771 15.91 3.75 -5.41
N VAL A 772 15.51 4.00 -4.17
CA VAL A 772 15.04 2.97 -3.25
C VAL A 772 13.85 2.21 -3.83
N VAL A 773 12.86 2.91 -4.37
CA VAL A 773 11.63 2.31 -4.86
C VAL A 773 11.81 1.68 -6.25
N PHE A 774 12.51 2.35 -7.18
CA PHE A 774 12.52 1.96 -8.59
C PHE A 774 13.85 1.36 -9.08
N ASP A 775 14.99 1.73 -8.52
CA ASP A 775 16.27 1.15 -8.93
C ASP A 775 16.67 -0.07 -8.10
N TYR A 776 16.39 -0.03 -6.79
CA TYR A 776 16.70 -1.11 -5.86
C TYR A 776 15.45 -1.91 -5.46
N GLY A 777 14.28 -1.28 -5.40
CA GLY A 777 13.02 -1.90 -5.05
C GLY A 777 12.28 -2.52 -6.24
N ASN A 778 11.06 -2.93 -5.98
CA ASN A 778 10.22 -3.69 -6.90
C ASN A 778 9.19 -2.86 -7.66
N SER A 779 9.34 -1.53 -7.70
CA SER A 779 8.39 -0.64 -8.41
C SER A 779 6.94 -1.08 -8.23
N MET A 780 6.21 -0.56 -7.29
CA MET A 780 4.83 -0.86 -6.87
C MET A 780 4.72 -1.42 -5.44
N ILE A 781 5.83 -1.72 -4.82
CA ILE A 781 5.90 -2.06 -3.41
C ILE A 781 6.96 -1.14 -2.81
N THR A 782 6.56 -0.31 -1.88
CA THR A 782 7.48 0.59 -1.20
C THR A 782 7.88 -0.04 0.14
N PRO A 783 9.17 -0.19 0.41
CA PRO A 783 9.62 -0.70 1.71
C PRO A 783 9.29 0.33 2.81
N ASP A 784 8.96 -0.17 4.00
CA ASP A 784 8.90 0.67 5.19
C ASP A 784 10.28 1.16 5.56
N ASN A 785 11.17 0.20 5.84
CA ASN A 785 12.55 0.49 6.22
C ASN A 785 13.55 -0.47 5.57
N LEU A 786 14.77 0.03 5.45
CA LEU A 786 15.91 -0.67 4.91
C LEU A 786 17.19 -0.16 5.57
N ARG A 787 18.26 -0.96 5.52
CA ARG A 787 19.55 -0.53 6.05
C ARG A 787 20.07 0.71 5.30
N ALA A 788 20.66 1.63 6.04
CA ALA A 788 21.16 2.90 5.50
C ALA A 788 22.32 2.73 4.50
N GLU A 789 23.09 1.66 4.62
CA GLU A 789 24.23 1.33 3.76
C GLU A 789 23.97 0.01 3.04
N LEU A 790 24.70 -0.23 1.95
CA LEU A 790 24.67 -1.53 1.28
C LEU A 790 25.40 -2.58 2.12
N GLU A 791 24.73 -3.68 2.38
CA GLU A 791 25.29 -4.80 3.14
C GLU A 791 25.57 -6.00 2.25
N LYS A 792 26.58 -6.79 2.63
CA LYS A 792 26.82 -8.12 2.05
C LYS A 792 26.08 -9.13 2.92
N GLU A 793 25.21 -9.91 2.32
CA GLU A 793 24.72 -11.12 2.97
C GLU A 793 25.84 -12.17 3.06
N SER A 794 25.76 -13.01 4.09
CA SER A 794 26.76 -14.08 4.28
C SER A 794 26.81 -15.00 3.05
N GLY A 795 27.93 -15.00 2.36
CA GLY A 795 28.15 -15.80 1.13
C GLY A 795 27.94 -15.06 -0.18
N GLU A 796 27.56 -13.76 -0.16
CA GLU A 796 27.40 -12.96 -1.38
C GLU A 796 28.63 -12.11 -1.70
N SER A 797 28.91 -11.96 -2.99
CA SER A 797 30.07 -11.18 -3.48
C SER A 797 29.73 -9.69 -3.69
N VAL A 798 28.47 -9.33 -3.85
CA VAL A 798 28.03 -7.98 -4.22
C VAL A 798 27.15 -7.40 -3.10
N PRO A 799 27.47 -6.20 -2.59
CA PRO A 799 26.59 -5.52 -1.65
C PRO A 799 25.24 -5.20 -2.28
N GLY A 800 24.16 -5.44 -1.54
CA GLY A 800 22.80 -5.14 -1.96
C GLY A 800 22.01 -4.34 -0.90
N PRO A 801 20.85 -3.80 -1.26
CA PRO A 801 19.95 -3.20 -0.29
C PRO A 801 19.36 -4.28 0.61
N HIS A 802 19.38 -4.05 1.92
CA HIS A 802 18.77 -4.94 2.90
C HIS A 802 17.44 -4.33 3.37
N TYR A 803 16.34 -4.84 2.85
CA TYR A 803 14.98 -4.46 3.26
C TYR A 803 14.59 -5.20 4.53
N ILE A 804 14.13 -4.46 5.53
CA ILE A 804 13.66 -5.04 6.80
C ILE A 804 12.17 -5.37 6.69
N VAL A 805 11.35 -4.39 6.22
CA VAL A 805 9.96 -4.60 5.87
C VAL A 805 9.77 -4.16 4.42
N ALA A 806 9.52 -5.11 3.52
CA ALA A 806 9.63 -4.88 2.08
C ALA A 806 8.43 -4.15 1.48
N ALA A 807 7.26 -4.19 2.10
CA ALA A 807 6.03 -3.59 1.59
C ALA A 807 5.19 -3.01 2.75
N TYR A 808 4.83 -1.73 2.66
CA TYR A 808 4.14 -1.06 3.75
C TYR A 808 3.24 0.09 3.28
N PRO A 809 2.15 0.44 4.02
CA PRO A 809 1.25 1.53 3.65
C PRO A 809 1.77 2.91 4.05
N ARG A 810 2.57 3.01 5.11
CA ARG A 810 3.08 4.27 5.70
C ARG A 810 3.70 5.22 4.65
N PRO A 811 4.42 4.73 3.60
CA PRO A 811 4.93 5.58 2.52
C PRO A 811 3.86 6.35 1.72
N GLY A 812 2.58 6.02 1.86
CA GLY A 812 1.46 6.82 1.37
C GLY A 812 1.51 8.28 1.83
N ALA A 813 2.31 8.61 2.85
CA ALA A 813 2.68 9.97 3.25
C ALA A 813 3.11 10.87 2.09
N VAL A 814 3.67 10.31 1.01
CA VAL A 814 4.13 11.10 -0.14
C VAL A 814 2.98 11.89 -0.81
N TRP A 815 1.74 11.41 -0.73
CA TRP A 815 0.57 12.12 -1.25
C TRP A 815 0.31 13.47 -0.58
N THR A 816 0.73 13.61 0.67
CA THR A 816 0.61 14.86 1.43
C THR A 816 1.43 16.00 0.82
N HIS A 817 2.41 15.69 -0.02
CA HIS A 817 3.13 16.71 -0.80
C HIS A 817 2.17 17.60 -1.62
N LEU A 818 1.18 17.03 -2.27
CA LEU A 818 0.18 17.78 -3.05
C LEU A 818 -0.64 18.71 -2.16
N VAL A 819 -1.00 18.22 -0.97
CA VAL A 819 -1.78 18.97 0.03
C VAL A 819 -0.95 20.14 0.59
N MET A 820 0.28 19.87 1.03
CA MET A 820 1.15 20.90 1.60
C MET A 820 1.47 22.02 0.61
N ASN A 821 1.69 21.70 -0.66
CA ASN A 821 1.89 22.70 -1.69
C ASN A 821 0.63 23.54 -1.94
N HIS A 822 -0.55 22.91 -1.93
CA HIS A 822 -1.82 23.62 -2.03
C HIS A 822 -2.04 24.56 -0.83
N VAL A 823 -1.79 24.07 0.38
CA VAL A 823 -1.87 24.89 1.62
C VAL A 823 -0.92 26.08 1.54
N LYS A 824 0.33 25.86 1.17
CA LYS A 824 1.34 26.90 1.02
C LYS A 824 0.93 27.98 0.02
N ASP A 825 0.36 27.59 -1.11
CA ASP A 825 -0.15 28.49 -2.14
C ASP A 825 -1.35 29.32 -1.61
N LEU A 826 -2.28 28.70 -0.87
CA LEU A 826 -3.40 29.38 -0.24
C LEU A 826 -2.94 30.38 0.84
N GLN A 827 -1.99 29.97 1.69
CA GLN A 827 -1.38 30.84 2.70
C GLN A 827 -0.74 32.08 2.08
N ALA A 828 0.03 31.88 0.99
CA ALA A 828 0.65 32.99 0.26
C ALA A 828 -0.38 33.93 -0.38
N LYS A 829 -1.41 33.40 -1.04
CA LYS A 829 -2.47 34.17 -1.67
C LYS A 829 -3.29 34.97 -0.66
N LYS A 830 -3.59 34.38 0.50
CA LYS A 830 -4.40 35.00 1.55
C LYS A 830 -3.59 35.82 2.54
N LYS A 831 -2.28 35.77 2.47
CA LYS A 831 -1.36 36.36 3.47
C LYS A 831 -1.71 35.92 4.90
N SER A 832 -2.05 34.65 5.06
CA SER A 832 -2.45 34.03 6.32
C SER A 832 -1.58 32.83 6.61
N LYS A 833 -1.32 32.55 7.87
CA LYS A 833 -0.58 31.34 8.31
C LYS A 833 -1.50 30.13 8.41
N THR A 834 -2.82 30.34 8.43
CA THR A 834 -3.82 29.26 8.49
C THR A 834 -4.73 29.27 7.26
N VAL A 835 -5.34 28.12 6.98
CA VAL A 835 -6.26 27.91 5.86
C VAL A 835 -7.61 27.42 6.38
N ASP A 836 -8.70 28.04 5.96
CA ASP A 836 -10.05 27.67 6.36
C ASP A 836 -10.55 26.40 5.64
N SER A 837 -11.45 25.65 6.28
CA SER A 837 -12.08 24.44 5.70
C SER A 837 -12.71 24.68 4.33
N LYS A 838 -13.38 25.83 4.13
CA LYS A 838 -14.00 26.18 2.84
C LYS A 838 -13.05 26.18 1.65
N ASP A 839 -11.74 26.37 1.90
CA ASP A 839 -10.69 26.40 0.88
C ASP A 839 -10.06 25.01 0.69
N LEU A 840 -10.10 24.15 1.70
CA LEU A 840 -9.57 22.79 1.67
C LEU A 840 -10.58 21.78 1.09
N ILE A 841 -11.86 21.91 1.41
CA ILE A 841 -12.94 20.99 0.95
C ILE A 841 -12.92 20.76 -0.56
N PRO A 842 -12.76 21.76 -1.45
CA PRO A 842 -12.78 21.54 -2.88
C PRO A 842 -11.47 20.90 -3.44
N PHE A 843 -10.42 20.78 -2.65
CA PHE A 843 -9.11 20.37 -3.16
C PHE A 843 -9.13 18.96 -3.77
N PHE A 844 -9.54 17.95 -3.01
CA PHE A 844 -9.57 16.57 -3.50
C PHE A 844 -10.59 16.36 -4.62
N PRO A 845 -11.84 16.86 -4.53
CA PRO A 845 -12.76 16.81 -5.65
C PRO A 845 -12.19 17.41 -6.94
N ASN A 846 -11.47 18.53 -6.85
CA ASN A 846 -10.85 19.16 -8.01
C ASN A 846 -9.65 18.35 -8.55
N LEU A 847 -8.82 17.80 -7.67
CA LEU A 847 -7.68 16.95 -8.05
C LEU A 847 -8.16 15.68 -8.76
N LEU A 848 -9.21 15.05 -8.25
CA LEU A 848 -9.75 13.77 -8.76
C LEU A 848 -10.86 13.94 -9.81
N LYS A 849 -11.20 15.15 -10.19
CA LYS A 849 -12.20 15.41 -11.23
C LYS A 849 -11.73 14.80 -12.56
N GLY A 850 -12.42 13.80 -13.07
CA GLY A 850 -12.09 13.19 -14.36
C GLY A 850 -12.21 14.16 -15.51
N ALA A 851 -11.68 13.76 -16.68
CA ALA A 851 -11.89 14.49 -17.93
C ALA A 851 -13.34 14.41 -18.38
#